data_e84423fb09e557ef4fe66437d23c4f1e
#
_entry.id   e84423fb09e557ef4fe66437d23c4f1e
#
_cell.length_a   1.000
_cell.length_b   1.000
_cell.length_c   1.000
_cell.angle_alpha   90.00
_cell.angle_beta   90.00
_cell.angle_gamma   90.00
#
_symmetry.space_group_name_H-M   'P 1'
#
loop_
_entity.id
_entity.type
_entity.pdbx_description
1 polymer ?
#
loop_
_entity_poly.entity_id
_entity_poly.type
_entity_poly.pdbx_seq_one_letter_code
_entity_poly.pdbx_strand_id
1 'polypeptide(L)'
;MNENQPFDLVTHYQPAGDQPQAIEKLVNGIEHGFRNQLLLGVTGSGKTYTMANVIAQTQRPTIVMAHNKTLAAQLYGEFKSFFPNNAVEYFVSYYDYYQPEAYVPSSDTFIEKDAAINDHIDQMRLSATRALLERRDAIIVASVSAIYGLGDPNAYMQMLLHVVEGDRVSRDEIIRRLVEMQYTRNELEFLRGTYRIRGEIIDIFPAESDQHAIRIELFDDEVDSIRWFDPLTGKMVRKVSRVTIYPKSHYVTPKDHLTRAIDTIKDELQDQLKFFREHDKLLEAQRIEQRTRYDLEMMQQLGYTNGIENYSRHLSGRPSGEAPPTLFDYIPEDALLIIDESHVTVPQIGAMYKGDRSRKENLVNYGFRLPSALDNRPMKFEEWERIVPTTIFVSATPAKYELEKSDQIVEQVVRPTGLIDPEIEIRPVLTQVDDVLSEINIRKNLNERVLITTLTKRMAEDLTSYLKEYGVKVAYLHSDIDTVERVKIIHELRTGIFDVLVGINLLREGLDMPEVSLVAILDADKEGFLRSERSLIQTIGRAARNVKGKAILYADRITDSMQKAIDETDRRRAKQIEFNELHGITPRSAVRQAVKEIDSGEVLSDDEIDEKVLEQAKALSADERHILSDPKLFSKHITKLEKDMLKASKDLQFEQAARIRDEILRLKAQMLQ
;
A
#
# COMPACT_ATOMS: atom_id res chain seq x y z
N MET A 1 -24.25 18.17 -6.06
CA MET A 1 -24.37 16.82 -5.46
C MET A 1 -24.86 15.93 -6.58
N ASN A 2 -24.06 14.96 -7.00
CA ASN A 2 -24.57 13.91 -7.89
C ASN A 2 -25.60 13.13 -7.09
N GLU A 3 -26.75 12.83 -7.73
CA GLU A 3 -27.74 11.91 -7.17
C GLU A 3 -27.02 10.64 -6.69
N ASN A 4 -27.41 10.11 -5.53
CA ASN A 4 -26.88 8.87 -4.96
C ASN A 4 -26.92 7.77 -6.02
N GLN A 5 -25.78 7.55 -6.69
CA GLN A 5 -25.68 6.46 -7.63
C GLN A 5 -25.53 5.17 -6.79
N PRO A 6 -26.37 4.15 -7.01
CA PRO A 6 -26.23 2.90 -6.29
C PRO A 6 -24.96 2.17 -6.73
N PHE A 7 -24.45 1.31 -5.86
CA PHE A 7 -23.42 0.35 -6.28
C PHE A 7 -24.01 -0.61 -7.32
N ASP A 8 -23.39 -0.64 -8.50
CA ASP A 8 -23.77 -1.47 -9.63
C ASP A 8 -22.70 -2.55 -9.86
N LEU A 9 -22.99 -3.77 -9.41
CA LEU A 9 -22.08 -4.91 -9.54
C LEU A 9 -22.13 -5.47 -10.96
N VAL A 10 -21.09 -5.20 -11.73
CA VAL A 10 -20.93 -5.72 -13.10
C VAL A 10 -20.08 -6.98 -13.08
N THR A 11 -20.69 -8.12 -13.37
CA THR A 11 -20.01 -9.41 -13.35
C THR A 11 -20.68 -10.45 -14.26
N HIS A 12 -19.89 -11.35 -14.80
CA HIS A 12 -20.36 -12.54 -15.51
C HIS A 12 -20.45 -13.78 -14.60
N TYR A 13 -20.01 -13.66 -13.35
CA TYR A 13 -20.04 -14.74 -12.39
C TYR A 13 -21.40 -14.79 -11.66
N GLN A 14 -21.81 -16.00 -11.28
CA GLN A 14 -22.91 -16.24 -10.36
C GLN A 14 -22.33 -16.79 -9.06
N PRO A 15 -22.90 -16.44 -7.89
CA PRO A 15 -22.49 -17.02 -6.63
C PRO A 15 -22.60 -18.53 -6.63
N ALA A 16 -21.54 -19.23 -6.27
CA ALA A 16 -21.46 -20.70 -6.27
C ALA A 16 -20.71 -21.22 -5.05
N GLY A 17 -20.81 -22.51 -4.79
CA GLY A 17 -20.23 -23.13 -3.59
C GLY A 17 -20.90 -22.62 -2.32
N ASP A 18 -20.10 -22.20 -1.34
CA ASP A 18 -20.56 -21.59 -0.09
C ASP A 18 -20.92 -20.11 -0.22
N GLN A 19 -20.63 -19.45 -1.38
CA GLN A 19 -20.82 -18.02 -1.56
C GLN A 19 -22.25 -17.53 -1.33
N PRO A 20 -23.32 -18.18 -1.88
CA PRO A 20 -24.70 -17.71 -1.67
C PRO A 20 -25.07 -17.62 -0.20
N GLN A 21 -24.77 -18.66 0.58
CA GLN A 21 -25.04 -18.68 2.03
C GLN A 21 -24.18 -17.68 2.79
N ALA A 22 -22.91 -17.52 2.39
CA ALA A 22 -22.00 -16.57 3.03
C ALA A 22 -22.48 -15.12 2.81
N ILE A 23 -22.88 -14.76 1.60
CA ILE A 23 -23.45 -13.45 1.26
C ILE A 23 -24.71 -13.19 2.09
N GLU A 24 -25.66 -14.14 2.08
CA GLU A 24 -26.92 -14.00 2.82
C GLU A 24 -26.67 -13.80 4.33
N LYS A 25 -25.81 -14.61 4.94
CA LYS A 25 -25.51 -14.50 6.37
C LYS A 25 -24.84 -13.18 6.73
N LEU A 26 -23.88 -12.72 5.92
CA LEU A 26 -23.16 -11.46 6.17
C LEU A 26 -24.11 -10.26 6.01
N VAL A 27 -24.94 -10.22 4.97
CA VAL A 27 -25.92 -9.15 4.76
C VAL A 27 -26.94 -9.14 5.91
N ASN A 28 -27.53 -10.28 6.25
CA ASN A 28 -28.47 -10.39 7.36
C ASN A 28 -27.82 -9.95 8.69
N GLY A 29 -26.54 -10.30 8.94
CA GLY A 29 -25.83 -9.85 10.13
C GLY A 29 -25.70 -8.32 10.20
N ILE A 30 -25.38 -7.67 9.07
CA ILE A 30 -25.31 -6.20 8.97
C ILE A 30 -26.69 -5.58 9.24
N GLU A 31 -27.77 -6.14 8.67
CA GLU A 31 -29.14 -5.65 8.86
C GLU A 31 -29.62 -5.83 10.31
N HIS A 32 -29.19 -6.88 10.99
CA HIS A 32 -29.50 -7.11 12.40
C HIS A 32 -28.60 -6.34 13.37
N GLY A 33 -27.67 -5.52 12.85
CA GLY A 33 -26.80 -4.63 13.64
C GLY A 33 -25.60 -5.33 14.27
N PHE A 34 -25.15 -6.47 13.75
CA PHE A 34 -23.89 -7.06 14.17
C PHE A 34 -22.75 -6.10 13.88
N ARG A 35 -21.93 -5.86 14.91
CA ARG A 35 -20.83 -4.92 14.79
C ARG A 35 -19.65 -5.53 14.06
N ASN A 36 -19.34 -6.79 14.39
CA ASN A 36 -18.21 -7.51 13.83
C ASN A 36 -18.63 -8.89 13.32
N GLN A 37 -18.19 -9.24 12.14
CA GLN A 37 -18.43 -10.55 11.56
C GLN A 37 -17.12 -11.11 11.01
N LEU A 38 -16.95 -12.41 10.99
CA LEU A 38 -15.78 -13.07 10.42
C LEU A 38 -16.19 -13.93 9.23
N LEU A 39 -15.63 -13.64 8.05
CA LEU A 39 -15.64 -14.54 6.90
C LEU A 39 -14.40 -15.43 6.95
N LEU A 40 -14.59 -16.68 7.36
CA LEU A 40 -13.56 -17.70 7.30
C LEU A 40 -13.56 -18.29 5.89
N GLY A 41 -12.77 -17.68 5.01
CA GLY A 41 -12.74 -18.05 3.59
C GLY A 41 -11.39 -18.59 3.16
N VAL A 42 -11.37 -19.85 2.66
CA VAL A 42 -10.14 -20.46 2.16
C VAL A 42 -9.59 -19.74 0.92
N THR A 43 -8.31 -19.90 0.65
CA THR A 43 -7.68 -19.36 -0.56
C THR A 43 -8.39 -19.92 -1.80
N GLY A 44 -8.79 -19.06 -2.72
CA GLY A 44 -9.47 -19.45 -3.95
C GLY A 44 -10.97 -19.71 -3.85
N SER A 45 -11.60 -19.46 -2.70
CA SER A 45 -13.05 -19.55 -2.57
C SER A 45 -13.81 -18.36 -3.16
N GLY A 46 -13.10 -17.32 -3.64
CA GLY A 46 -13.72 -16.12 -4.20
C GLY A 46 -14.20 -15.11 -3.16
N LYS A 47 -13.43 -14.94 -2.08
CA LYS A 47 -13.73 -13.98 -0.98
C LYS A 47 -14.03 -12.56 -1.49
N THR A 48 -13.22 -12.03 -2.41
CA THR A 48 -13.41 -10.69 -2.99
C THR A 48 -14.77 -10.57 -3.68
N TYR A 49 -15.17 -11.60 -4.42
CA TYR A 49 -16.47 -11.64 -5.07
C TYR A 49 -17.63 -11.67 -4.07
N THR A 50 -17.48 -12.44 -2.98
CA THR A 50 -18.45 -12.45 -1.87
C THR A 50 -18.57 -11.05 -1.26
N MET A 51 -17.44 -10.37 -0.99
CA MET A 51 -17.43 -9.00 -0.46
C MET A 51 -18.09 -8.01 -1.42
N ALA A 52 -17.82 -8.12 -2.73
CA ALA A 52 -18.46 -7.28 -3.75
C ALA A 52 -20.00 -7.43 -3.74
N ASN A 53 -20.50 -8.66 -3.59
CA ASN A 53 -21.95 -8.90 -3.46
C ASN A 53 -22.51 -8.31 -2.15
N VAL A 54 -21.79 -8.40 -1.03
CA VAL A 54 -22.21 -7.79 0.24
C VAL A 54 -22.30 -6.26 0.08
N ILE A 55 -21.31 -5.62 -0.53
CA ILE A 55 -21.30 -4.17 -0.80
C ILE A 55 -22.49 -3.79 -1.69
N ALA A 56 -22.72 -4.52 -2.80
CA ALA A 56 -23.81 -4.27 -3.72
C ALA A 56 -25.20 -4.41 -3.07
N GLN A 57 -25.37 -5.36 -2.13
CA GLN A 57 -26.65 -5.56 -1.45
C GLN A 57 -26.88 -4.57 -0.31
N THR A 58 -25.84 -4.21 0.44
CA THR A 58 -25.97 -3.31 1.59
C THR A 58 -25.92 -1.83 1.21
N GLN A 59 -25.40 -1.49 0.02
CA GLN A 59 -25.34 -0.11 -0.49
C GLN A 59 -24.63 0.87 0.45
N ARG A 60 -23.63 0.42 1.21
CA ARG A 60 -22.89 1.23 2.17
C ARG A 60 -21.53 1.65 1.62
N PRO A 61 -21.10 2.90 1.82
CA PRO A 61 -19.72 3.30 1.57
C PRO A 61 -18.77 2.33 2.29
N THR A 62 -17.72 1.89 1.61
CA THR A 62 -16.90 0.79 2.13
C THR A 62 -15.42 1.15 2.13
N ILE A 63 -14.73 0.80 3.21
CA ILE A 63 -13.26 0.77 3.26
C ILE A 63 -12.82 -0.69 3.26
N VAL A 64 -11.88 -1.04 2.39
CA VAL A 64 -11.24 -2.34 2.31
C VAL A 64 -9.80 -2.19 2.72
N MET A 65 -9.41 -2.77 3.87
CA MET A 65 -8.05 -2.68 4.38
C MET A 65 -7.23 -3.92 4.05
N ALA A 66 -5.99 -3.69 3.57
CA ALA A 66 -5.00 -4.71 3.32
C ALA A 66 -3.69 -4.43 4.09
N HIS A 67 -2.92 -5.45 4.42
CA HIS A 67 -1.71 -5.31 5.22
C HIS A 67 -0.50 -4.75 4.44
N ASN A 68 -0.51 -4.74 3.11
CA ASN A 68 0.54 -4.18 2.28
C ASN A 68 0.01 -3.56 0.97
N LYS A 69 0.88 -2.82 0.25
CA LYS A 69 0.54 -2.14 -1.01
C LYS A 69 0.17 -3.13 -2.13
N THR A 70 0.88 -4.24 -2.24
CA THR A 70 0.67 -5.23 -3.32
C THR A 70 -0.71 -5.86 -3.23
N LEU A 71 -1.13 -6.31 -2.03
CA LEU A 71 -2.47 -6.83 -1.82
C LEU A 71 -3.53 -5.75 -2.02
N ALA A 72 -3.28 -4.53 -1.55
CA ALA A 72 -4.18 -3.40 -1.77
C ALA A 72 -4.34 -3.09 -3.27
N ALA A 73 -3.26 -3.11 -4.07
CA ALA A 73 -3.32 -2.92 -5.50
C ALA A 73 -4.14 -4.02 -6.21
N GLN A 74 -3.93 -5.27 -5.82
CA GLN A 74 -4.72 -6.40 -6.33
C GLN A 74 -6.22 -6.22 -6.03
N LEU A 75 -6.58 -5.92 -4.77
CA LEU A 75 -7.97 -5.70 -4.37
C LEU A 75 -8.58 -4.49 -5.09
N TYR A 76 -7.82 -3.41 -5.26
CA TYR A 76 -8.24 -2.25 -6.03
C TYR A 76 -8.62 -2.64 -7.46
N GLY A 77 -7.75 -3.38 -8.16
CA GLY A 77 -8.02 -3.88 -9.52
C GLY A 77 -9.26 -4.78 -9.59
N GLU A 78 -9.42 -5.70 -8.62
CA GLU A 78 -10.58 -6.59 -8.54
C GLU A 78 -11.88 -5.79 -8.30
N PHE A 79 -11.92 -4.88 -7.31
CA PHE A 79 -13.10 -4.05 -7.05
C PHE A 79 -13.40 -3.09 -8.20
N LYS A 80 -12.38 -2.51 -8.85
CA LYS A 80 -12.55 -1.67 -10.03
C LYS A 80 -13.20 -2.41 -11.19
N SER A 81 -12.88 -3.69 -11.36
CA SER A 81 -13.50 -4.54 -12.38
C SER A 81 -14.97 -4.90 -12.03
N PHE A 82 -15.28 -5.06 -10.74
CA PHE A 82 -16.63 -5.35 -10.27
C PHE A 82 -17.54 -4.10 -10.24
N PHE A 83 -16.97 -2.93 -10.02
CA PHE A 83 -17.70 -1.66 -9.90
C PHE A 83 -17.14 -0.59 -10.85
N PRO A 84 -17.15 -0.82 -12.18
CA PRO A 84 -16.55 0.10 -13.15
C PRO A 84 -17.21 1.48 -13.18
N ASN A 85 -18.48 1.57 -12.77
CA ASN A 85 -19.28 2.78 -12.80
C ASN A 85 -19.31 3.54 -11.46
N ASN A 86 -18.74 2.97 -10.39
CA ASN A 86 -18.72 3.53 -9.04
C ASN A 86 -17.34 4.10 -8.69
N ALA A 87 -17.25 4.83 -7.59
CA ALA A 87 -15.98 5.38 -7.11
C ALA A 87 -15.17 4.31 -6.37
N VAL A 88 -14.30 3.60 -7.09
CA VAL A 88 -13.30 2.73 -6.49
C VAL A 88 -11.99 3.47 -6.46
N GLU A 89 -11.45 3.71 -5.25
CA GLU A 89 -10.31 4.59 -4.99
C GLU A 89 -9.22 3.87 -4.22
N TYR A 90 -7.99 4.38 -4.31
CA TYR A 90 -6.80 3.76 -3.73
C TYR A 90 -6.15 4.67 -2.68
N PHE A 91 -5.94 4.17 -1.47
CA PHE A 91 -5.40 4.95 -0.36
C PHE A 91 -4.30 4.20 0.38
N VAL A 92 -3.07 4.28 -0.11
CA VAL A 92 -1.89 3.66 0.49
C VAL A 92 -0.84 4.71 0.83
N SER A 93 0.29 4.33 1.40
CA SER A 93 1.41 5.25 1.61
C SER A 93 1.92 5.78 0.27
N TYR A 94 2.00 7.10 0.12
CA TYR A 94 2.47 7.77 -1.10
C TYR A 94 3.99 7.86 -1.23
N TYR A 95 4.73 7.23 -0.32
CA TYR A 95 6.19 7.16 -0.40
C TYR A 95 6.63 5.92 -1.19
N ASP A 96 7.44 6.12 -2.25
CA ASP A 96 8.18 5.04 -2.90
C ASP A 96 9.36 4.61 -2.03
N TYR A 97 10.02 5.59 -1.44
CA TYR A 97 11.05 5.42 -0.43
C TYR A 97 10.76 6.29 0.78
N TYR A 98 10.94 5.76 1.98
CA TYR A 98 10.73 6.51 3.21
C TYR A 98 11.74 6.11 4.29
N GLN A 99 12.64 7.05 4.61
CA GLN A 99 13.50 7.00 5.78
C GLN A 99 12.98 8.01 6.81
N PRO A 100 12.38 7.56 7.91
CA PRO A 100 11.88 8.48 8.92
C PRO A 100 13.04 9.19 9.63
N GLU A 101 12.82 10.45 10.01
CA GLU A 101 13.71 11.18 10.89
C GLU A 101 13.91 10.41 12.20
N ALA A 102 15.15 10.21 12.62
CA ALA A 102 15.47 9.48 13.84
C ALA A 102 16.77 9.99 14.47
N TYR A 103 16.91 9.77 15.77
CA TYR A 103 18.15 10.00 16.47
C TYR A 103 18.55 8.76 17.27
N VAL A 104 19.81 8.34 17.09
CA VAL A 104 20.40 7.17 17.74
C VAL A 104 21.38 7.66 18.81
N PRO A 105 20.99 7.71 20.11
CA PRO A 105 21.82 8.28 21.16
C PRO A 105 23.16 7.56 21.37
N SER A 106 23.21 6.25 21.15
CA SER A 106 24.42 5.43 21.35
C SER A 106 25.57 5.77 20.39
N SER A 107 25.25 6.30 19.20
CA SER A 107 26.24 6.69 18.18
C SER A 107 26.23 8.20 17.91
N ASP A 108 25.46 9.00 18.65
CA ASP A 108 25.22 10.43 18.39
C ASP A 108 24.92 10.72 16.91
N THR A 109 24.07 9.87 16.31
CA THR A 109 23.77 9.96 14.89
C THR A 109 22.35 10.45 14.68
N PHE A 110 22.22 11.62 14.03
CA PHE A 110 20.95 12.13 13.53
C PHE A 110 20.74 11.62 12.10
N ILE A 111 19.62 10.98 11.88
CA ILE A 111 19.17 10.51 10.57
C ILE A 111 18.12 11.51 10.10
N GLU A 112 18.41 12.24 9.05
CA GLU A 112 17.47 13.16 8.44
C GLU A 112 16.35 12.39 7.73
N LYS A 113 15.14 12.99 7.73
CA LYS A 113 14.03 12.44 6.94
C LYS A 113 14.39 12.50 5.46
N ASP A 114 14.37 11.35 4.81
CA ASP A 114 14.51 11.22 3.37
C ASP A 114 13.30 10.47 2.81
N ALA A 115 12.68 11.01 1.76
CA ALA A 115 11.47 10.44 1.20
C ALA A 115 11.31 10.81 -0.27
N ALA A 116 11.01 9.81 -1.09
CA ALA A 116 10.54 10.00 -2.45
C ALA A 116 9.02 9.86 -2.48
N ILE A 117 8.33 10.90 -2.94
CA ILE A 117 6.87 10.93 -3.05
C ILE A 117 6.48 10.45 -4.44
N ASN A 118 5.54 9.52 -4.50
CA ASN A 118 4.87 9.12 -5.73
C ASN A 118 3.68 10.06 -5.98
N ASP A 119 3.81 10.94 -6.96
CA ASP A 119 2.79 11.94 -7.29
C ASP A 119 1.46 11.31 -7.72
N HIS A 120 1.50 10.14 -8.36
CA HIS A 120 0.29 9.44 -8.78
C HIS A 120 -0.47 8.85 -7.57
N ILE A 121 0.25 8.23 -6.63
CA ILE A 121 -0.39 7.74 -5.39
C ILE A 121 -0.90 8.89 -4.54
N ASP A 122 -0.19 10.03 -4.48
CA ASP A 122 -0.66 11.23 -3.78
C ASP A 122 -1.98 11.74 -4.39
N GLN A 123 -2.05 11.82 -5.71
CA GLN A 123 -3.28 12.17 -6.43
C GLN A 123 -4.43 11.20 -6.12
N MET A 124 -4.18 9.87 -6.12
CA MET A 124 -5.20 8.87 -5.79
C MET A 124 -5.71 9.03 -4.35
N ARG A 125 -4.86 9.41 -3.40
CA ARG A 125 -5.27 9.70 -2.01
C ARG A 125 -6.19 10.91 -1.92
N LEU A 126 -5.89 11.99 -2.66
CA LEU A 126 -6.77 13.16 -2.74
C LEU A 126 -8.11 12.80 -3.40
N SER A 127 -8.10 11.99 -4.46
CA SER A 127 -9.32 11.46 -5.09
C SER A 127 -10.15 10.63 -4.11
N ALA A 128 -9.51 9.78 -3.30
CA ALA A 128 -10.19 8.95 -2.31
C ALA A 128 -10.92 9.78 -1.25
N THR A 129 -10.27 10.80 -0.68
CA THR A 129 -10.93 11.68 0.30
C THR A 129 -12.05 12.51 -0.32
N ARG A 130 -11.85 13.00 -1.53
CA ARG A 130 -12.91 13.66 -2.29
C ARG A 130 -14.11 12.75 -2.51
N ALA A 131 -13.88 11.50 -2.95
CA ALA A 131 -14.94 10.53 -3.17
C ALA A 131 -15.77 10.29 -1.90
N LEU A 132 -15.12 10.15 -0.74
CA LEU A 132 -15.81 9.99 0.55
C LEU A 132 -16.65 11.20 0.93
N LEU A 133 -16.23 12.41 0.57
CA LEU A 133 -16.97 13.65 0.87
C LEU A 133 -18.14 13.91 -0.10
N GLU A 134 -18.02 13.48 -1.37
CA GLU A 134 -19.00 13.77 -2.41
C GLU A 134 -19.98 12.63 -2.71
N ARG A 135 -19.61 11.37 -2.45
CA ARG A 135 -20.29 10.18 -2.97
C ARG A 135 -20.61 9.17 -1.88
N ARG A 136 -21.78 8.53 -2.03
CA ARG A 136 -22.18 7.41 -1.18
C ARG A 136 -21.75 6.05 -1.72
N ASP A 137 -21.46 5.97 -3.01
CA ASP A 137 -21.04 4.77 -3.75
C ASP A 137 -19.52 4.68 -3.86
N ALA A 138 -18.81 4.96 -2.75
CA ALA A 138 -17.36 4.94 -2.68
C ALA A 138 -16.82 3.66 -2.02
N ILE A 139 -15.86 3.01 -2.67
CA ILE A 139 -15.06 1.90 -2.15
C ILE A 139 -13.61 2.38 -2.08
N ILE A 140 -13.06 2.49 -0.88
CA ILE A 140 -11.67 2.91 -0.66
C ILE A 140 -10.84 1.69 -0.31
N VAL A 141 -9.93 1.29 -1.19
CA VAL A 141 -8.97 0.23 -0.89
C VAL A 141 -7.73 0.85 -0.25
N ALA A 142 -7.49 0.53 1.02
CA ALA A 142 -6.48 1.16 1.84
C ALA A 142 -5.47 0.18 2.42
N SER A 143 -4.26 0.66 2.68
CA SER A 143 -3.31 -0.03 3.55
C SER A 143 -3.41 0.49 4.99
N VAL A 144 -2.57 -0.05 5.89
CA VAL A 144 -2.46 0.43 7.28
C VAL A 144 -2.10 1.92 7.38
N SER A 145 -1.67 2.55 6.28
CA SER A 145 -1.50 4.02 6.23
C SER A 145 -2.77 4.81 6.54
N ALA A 146 -3.95 4.18 6.46
CA ALA A 146 -5.23 4.78 6.81
C ALA A 146 -5.36 5.20 8.29
N ILE A 147 -4.56 4.61 9.20
CA ILE A 147 -4.55 4.98 10.63
C ILE A 147 -3.58 6.10 10.96
N TYR A 148 -2.80 6.59 9.99
CA TYR A 148 -1.90 7.71 10.19
C TYR A 148 -2.61 9.04 10.04
N GLY A 149 -2.04 10.07 10.68
CA GLY A 149 -2.56 11.43 10.63
C GLY A 149 -2.77 11.94 9.21
N LEU A 150 -3.96 12.45 8.99
CA LEU A 150 -4.40 13.17 7.81
C LEU A 150 -4.82 14.58 8.25
N GLY A 151 -5.04 15.51 7.34
CA GLY A 151 -5.58 16.82 7.69
C GLY A 151 -6.98 16.72 8.31
N ASP A 152 -7.35 17.71 9.14
CA ASP A 152 -8.68 17.78 9.73
C ASP A 152 -9.74 17.91 8.62
N PRO A 153 -10.75 17.01 8.53
CA PRO A 153 -11.79 17.06 7.49
C PRO A 153 -12.58 18.37 7.51
N ASN A 154 -12.84 18.97 8.68
CA ASN A 154 -13.55 20.23 8.77
C ASN A 154 -12.71 21.39 8.21
N ALA A 155 -11.42 21.48 8.58
CA ALA A 155 -10.50 22.46 8.00
C ALA A 155 -10.34 22.27 6.49
N TYR A 156 -10.25 21.03 6.02
CA TYR A 156 -10.17 20.68 4.61
C TYR A 156 -11.42 21.14 3.84
N MET A 157 -12.63 20.89 4.39
CA MET A 157 -13.88 21.35 3.79
C MET A 157 -14.05 22.87 3.80
N GLN A 158 -13.57 23.57 4.81
CA GLN A 158 -13.58 25.05 4.84
C GLN A 158 -12.68 25.66 3.76
N MET A 159 -11.71 24.91 3.25
CA MET A 159 -10.78 25.36 2.22
C MET A 159 -11.27 25.08 0.79
N LEU A 160 -12.43 24.50 0.58
CA LEU A 160 -13.00 24.27 -0.76
C LEU A 160 -13.29 25.60 -1.49
N LEU A 161 -13.07 25.59 -2.79
CA LEU A 161 -13.54 26.66 -3.69
C LEU A 161 -14.73 26.12 -4.49
N HIS A 162 -15.92 26.59 -4.13
CA HIS A 162 -17.16 26.27 -4.85
C HIS A 162 -17.54 27.41 -5.77
N VAL A 163 -17.75 27.13 -7.06
CA VAL A 163 -18.08 28.12 -8.09
C VAL A 163 -19.30 27.64 -8.86
N VAL A 164 -20.27 28.51 -9.04
CA VAL A 164 -21.51 28.25 -9.79
C VAL A 164 -21.63 29.26 -10.94
N GLU A 165 -22.11 28.83 -12.09
CA GLU A 165 -22.41 29.69 -13.24
C GLU A 165 -23.43 30.79 -12.83
N GLY A 166 -23.09 32.05 -13.06
CA GLY A 166 -23.87 33.20 -12.60
C GLY A 166 -23.47 33.76 -11.21
N ASP A 167 -22.54 33.12 -10.50
CA ASP A 167 -22.01 33.69 -9.26
C ASP A 167 -21.27 35.01 -9.53
N ARG A 168 -21.47 35.98 -8.62
CA ARG A 168 -20.69 37.20 -8.61
C ARG A 168 -19.46 37.05 -7.72
N VAL A 169 -18.32 36.82 -8.34
CA VAL A 169 -17.04 36.62 -7.69
C VAL A 169 -15.94 37.18 -8.59
N SER A 170 -15.09 38.02 -8.04
CA SER A 170 -13.99 38.60 -8.81
C SER A 170 -12.90 37.55 -9.11
N ARG A 171 -12.21 37.75 -10.25
CA ARG A 171 -11.04 36.93 -10.60
C ARG A 171 -10.01 36.87 -9.47
N ASP A 172 -9.74 38.02 -8.84
CA ASP A 172 -8.73 38.13 -7.78
C ASP A 172 -9.14 37.37 -6.50
N GLU A 173 -10.44 37.23 -6.25
CA GLU A 173 -10.96 36.44 -5.13
C GLU A 173 -10.76 34.94 -5.39
N ILE A 174 -11.06 34.46 -6.59
CA ILE A 174 -10.78 33.07 -6.99
C ILE A 174 -9.28 32.78 -6.88
N ILE A 175 -8.42 33.67 -7.40
CA ILE A 175 -6.95 33.52 -7.33
C ILE A 175 -6.48 33.47 -5.88
N ARG A 176 -6.96 34.37 -5.02
CA ARG A 176 -6.60 34.37 -3.59
C ARG A 176 -6.95 33.04 -2.94
N ARG A 177 -8.13 32.53 -3.25
CA ARG A 177 -8.58 31.23 -2.71
C ARG A 177 -7.73 30.07 -3.21
N LEU A 178 -7.35 30.04 -4.48
CA LEU A 178 -6.43 29.03 -5.03
C LEU A 178 -5.06 29.07 -4.34
N VAL A 179 -4.52 30.26 -4.07
CA VAL A 179 -3.25 30.41 -3.34
C VAL A 179 -3.37 29.92 -1.89
N GLU A 180 -4.46 30.23 -1.19
CA GLU A 180 -4.75 29.71 0.15
C GLU A 180 -4.84 28.16 0.14
N MET A 181 -5.35 27.58 -0.93
CA MET A 181 -5.44 26.12 -1.17
C MET A 181 -4.11 25.51 -1.64
N GLN A 182 -3.02 26.28 -1.64
CA GLN A 182 -1.66 25.89 -2.05
C GLN A 182 -1.51 25.58 -3.54
N TYR A 183 -2.41 26.03 -4.41
CA TYR A 183 -2.22 25.99 -5.85
C TYR A 183 -1.13 26.99 -6.29
N THR A 184 -0.33 26.57 -7.26
CA THR A 184 0.78 27.39 -7.77
C THR A 184 0.42 27.94 -9.14
N ARG A 185 0.67 29.25 -9.37
CA ARG A 185 0.52 29.84 -10.70
C ARG A 185 1.66 29.37 -11.60
N ASN A 186 1.33 28.77 -12.74
CA ASN A 186 2.32 28.37 -13.74
C ASN A 186 1.72 28.52 -15.14
N GLU A 187 2.30 29.42 -15.94
CA GLU A 187 1.84 29.69 -17.30
C GLU A 187 2.49 28.77 -18.35
N LEU A 188 3.64 28.15 -18.02
CA LEU A 188 4.44 27.34 -18.94
C LEU A 188 4.13 25.86 -18.78
N GLU A 189 4.21 25.37 -17.56
CA GLU A 189 3.95 23.97 -17.24
C GLU A 189 2.62 23.86 -16.50
N PHE A 190 1.58 23.45 -17.22
CA PHE A 190 0.25 23.31 -16.65
C PHE A 190 0.09 21.90 -16.10
N LEU A 191 0.54 21.73 -14.86
CA LEU A 191 0.55 20.47 -14.15
C LEU A 191 -0.55 20.43 -13.06
N ARG A 192 -0.78 19.26 -12.51
CA ARG A 192 -1.66 19.01 -11.37
C ARG A 192 -1.36 19.96 -10.20
N GLY A 193 -2.37 20.55 -9.61
CA GLY A 193 -2.20 21.53 -8.50
C GLY A 193 -1.65 22.89 -8.95
N THR A 194 -1.76 23.23 -10.24
CA THR A 194 -1.42 24.54 -10.76
C THR A 194 -2.62 25.23 -11.39
N TYR A 195 -2.53 26.54 -11.56
CA TYR A 195 -3.48 27.34 -12.31
C TYR A 195 -2.75 28.33 -13.23
N ARG A 196 -3.42 28.75 -14.30
CA ARG A 196 -2.94 29.80 -15.20
C ARG A 196 -4.06 30.78 -15.54
N ILE A 197 -3.70 32.00 -15.94
CA ILE A 197 -4.64 33.10 -16.16
C ILE A 197 -4.42 33.71 -17.55
N ARG A 198 -5.49 33.85 -18.29
CA ARG A 198 -5.48 34.50 -19.62
C ARG A 198 -6.64 35.50 -19.74
N GLY A 199 -6.41 36.75 -19.39
CA GLY A 199 -7.48 37.73 -19.31
C GLY A 199 -8.50 37.38 -18.22
N GLU A 200 -9.74 37.19 -18.59
CA GLU A 200 -10.84 36.78 -17.70
C GLU A 200 -11.04 35.25 -17.64
N ILE A 201 -10.06 34.49 -18.12
CA ILE A 201 -10.10 33.01 -18.10
C ILE A 201 -9.12 32.51 -17.06
N ILE A 202 -9.60 31.65 -16.19
CA ILE A 202 -8.79 30.92 -15.20
C ILE A 202 -8.86 29.43 -15.55
N ASP A 203 -7.72 28.84 -15.90
CA ASP A 203 -7.55 27.39 -16.07
C ASP A 203 -6.96 26.83 -14.79
N ILE A 204 -7.56 25.78 -14.24
CA ILE A 204 -7.16 25.12 -13.00
C ILE A 204 -6.99 23.64 -13.29
N PHE A 205 -5.84 23.06 -12.94
CA PHE A 205 -5.66 21.62 -12.98
C PHE A 205 -5.82 21.07 -11.54
N PRO A 206 -6.96 20.46 -11.21
CA PRO A 206 -7.23 20.00 -9.85
C PRO A 206 -6.19 18.99 -9.37
N ALA A 207 -5.86 19.04 -8.09
CA ALA A 207 -4.83 18.20 -7.49
C ALA A 207 -5.22 16.71 -7.50
N GLU A 208 -6.50 16.42 -7.45
CA GLU A 208 -7.08 15.06 -7.45
C GLU A 208 -7.42 14.54 -8.86
N SER A 209 -7.32 15.37 -9.90
CA SER A 209 -7.62 14.96 -11.28
C SER A 209 -6.42 14.33 -11.96
N ASP A 210 -6.65 13.26 -12.73
CA ASP A 210 -5.63 12.57 -13.51
C ASP A 210 -5.53 13.08 -14.96
N GLN A 211 -6.64 13.51 -15.57
CA GLN A 211 -6.73 13.76 -17.01
C GLN A 211 -7.30 15.12 -17.40
N HIS A 212 -8.15 15.73 -16.56
CA HIS A 212 -8.94 16.87 -17.00
C HIS A 212 -8.71 18.10 -16.11
N ALA A 213 -8.66 19.25 -16.75
CA ALA A 213 -8.58 20.56 -16.11
C ALA A 213 -9.93 21.30 -16.19
N ILE A 214 -10.10 22.29 -15.33
CA ILE A 214 -11.28 23.14 -15.25
C ILE A 214 -10.94 24.48 -15.85
N ARG A 215 -11.83 25.03 -16.70
CA ARG A 215 -11.80 26.39 -17.17
C ARG A 215 -13.00 27.15 -16.62
N ILE A 216 -12.72 28.25 -15.96
CA ILE A 216 -13.70 29.23 -15.50
C ILE A 216 -13.53 30.48 -16.35
N GLU A 217 -14.58 30.91 -17.03
CA GLU A 217 -14.63 32.14 -17.81
C GLU A 217 -15.48 33.15 -17.05
N LEU A 218 -14.94 34.35 -16.87
CA LEU A 218 -15.62 35.46 -16.21
C LEU A 218 -16.03 36.49 -17.24
N PHE A 219 -17.16 37.12 -17.04
CA PHE A 219 -17.54 38.35 -17.71
C PHE A 219 -17.70 39.43 -16.65
N ASP A 220 -16.73 40.36 -16.59
CA ASP A 220 -16.57 41.27 -15.46
C ASP A 220 -16.37 40.46 -14.15
N ASP A 221 -17.19 40.68 -13.13
CA ASP A 221 -17.18 39.91 -11.87
C ASP A 221 -18.26 38.81 -11.80
N GLU A 222 -18.74 38.30 -12.94
CA GLU A 222 -19.74 37.24 -13.01
C GLU A 222 -19.17 35.99 -13.71
N VAL A 223 -19.44 34.81 -13.19
CA VAL A 223 -19.02 33.54 -13.78
C VAL A 223 -19.92 33.24 -14.99
N ASP A 224 -19.39 33.43 -16.20
CA ASP A 224 -20.11 33.22 -17.47
C ASP A 224 -20.21 31.73 -17.84
N SER A 225 -19.10 30.99 -17.68
CA SER A 225 -19.12 29.56 -18.00
C SER A 225 -18.08 28.76 -17.22
N ILE A 226 -18.41 27.49 -16.95
CA ILE A 226 -17.51 26.52 -16.32
C ILE A 226 -17.46 25.27 -17.19
N ARG A 227 -16.25 24.81 -17.53
CA ARG A 227 -16.07 23.64 -18.39
C ARG A 227 -14.86 22.78 -17.98
N TRP A 228 -15.02 21.48 -18.15
CA TRP A 228 -13.90 20.55 -18.09
C TRP A 228 -13.28 20.43 -19.49
N PHE A 229 -11.95 20.40 -19.56
CA PHE A 229 -11.22 20.27 -20.81
C PHE A 229 -9.97 19.40 -20.63
N ASP A 230 -9.51 18.82 -21.72
CA ASP A 230 -8.25 18.10 -21.79
C ASP A 230 -7.09 19.14 -21.83
N PRO A 231 -6.19 19.14 -20.85
CA PRO A 231 -5.11 20.14 -20.77
C PRO A 231 -4.09 20.04 -21.90
N LEU A 232 -3.92 18.86 -22.54
CA LEU A 232 -3.00 18.63 -23.65
C LEU A 232 -3.57 19.14 -24.96
N THR A 233 -4.80 18.80 -25.28
CA THR A 233 -5.43 19.14 -26.56
C THR A 233 -6.24 20.42 -26.52
N GLY A 234 -6.60 20.92 -25.33
CA GLY A 234 -7.49 22.06 -25.12
C GLY A 234 -8.97 21.78 -25.46
N LYS A 235 -9.29 20.54 -25.83
CA LYS A 235 -10.67 20.17 -26.21
C LYS A 235 -11.60 20.15 -25.00
N MET A 236 -12.77 20.73 -25.16
CA MET A 236 -13.82 20.68 -24.15
C MET A 236 -14.32 19.22 -24.00
N VAL A 237 -14.37 18.74 -22.77
CA VAL A 237 -14.91 17.43 -22.39
C VAL A 237 -16.41 17.58 -22.06
N ARG A 238 -16.74 18.54 -21.18
CA ARG A 238 -18.13 18.83 -20.81
C ARG A 238 -18.27 20.24 -20.22
N LYS A 239 -19.45 20.86 -20.41
CA LYS A 239 -19.88 22.06 -19.69
C LYS A 239 -20.61 21.65 -18.41
N VAL A 240 -20.40 22.38 -17.32
CA VAL A 240 -21.06 22.15 -16.03
C VAL A 240 -21.56 23.49 -15.48
N SER A 241 -22.66 23.46 -14.72
CA SER A 241 -23.20 24.67 -14.09
C SER A 241 -22.52 25.01 -12.75
N ARG A 242 -21.75 24.08 -12.18
CA ARG A 242 -21.04 24.27 -10.92
C ARG A 242 -19.83 23.33 -10.83
N VAL A 243 -18.84 23.75 -10.05
CA VAL A 243 -17.66 22.95 -9.76
C VAL A 243 -17.18 23.22 -8.33
N THR A 244 -16.63 22.19 -7.71
CA THR A 244 -15.92 22.30 -6.43
C THR A 244 -14.46 21.94 -6.67
N ILE A 245 -13.55 22.80 -6.27
CA ILE A 245 -12.10 22.59 -6.35
C ILE A 245 -11.60 22.29 -4.95
N TYR A 246 -10.82 21.22 -4.83
CA TYR A 246 -10.27 20.72 -3.58
C TYR A 246 -8.85 21.23 -3.36
N PRO A 247 -8.39 21.38 -2.10
CA PRO A 247 -7.02 21.79 -1.79
C PRO A 247 -5.96 20.85 -2.39
N LYS A 248 -4.79 21.41 -2.68
CA LYS A 248 -3.64 20.66 -3.23
C LYS A 248 -3.08 19.62 -2.26
N SER A 249 -3.34 19.74 -0.97
CA SER A 249 -2.84 18.86 0.08
C SER A 249 -3.88 18.69 1.20
N HIS A 250 -3.85 17.57 1.90
CA HIS A 250 -4.67 17.37 3.10
C HIS A 250 -4.26 18.26 4.29
N TYR A 251 -3.05 18.81 4.28
CA TYR A 251 -2.49 19.66 5.34
C TYR A 251 -2.70 21.15 5.11
N VAL A 252 -3.69 21.52 4.33
CA VAL A 252 -4.06 22.93 4.13
C VAL A 252 -4.79 23.41 5.39
N THR A 253 -4.34 24.57 5.91
CA THR A 253 -4.86 25.13 7.15
C THR A 253 -5.36 26.54 6.91
N PRO A 254 -6.59 26.90 7.33
CA PRO A 254 -7.07 28.28 7.28
C PRO A 254 -6.13 29.26 7.99
N LYS A 255 -6.02 30.47 7.46
CA LYS A 255 -5.03 31.47 7.91
C LYS A 255 -5.15 31.82 9.39
N ASP A 256 -6.36 31.89 9.92
CA ASP A 256 -6.64 32.15 11.33
C ASP A 256 -6.17 30.98 12.23
N HIS A 257 -6.35 29.74 11.78
CA HIS A 257 -5.84 28.54 12.46
C HIS A 257 -4.30 28.52 12.45
N LEU A 258 -3.68 28.90 11.33
CA LEU A 258 -2.22 28.98 11.23
C LEU A 258 -1.65 30.05 12.17
N THR A 259 -2.28 31.22 12.25
CA THR A 259 -1.86 32.28 13.15
C THR A 259 -1.91 31.83 14.60
N ARG A 260 -3.03 31.22 15.03
CA ARG A 260 -3.17 30.65 16.36
C ARG A 260 -2.11 29.57 16.64
N ALA A 261 -1.86 28.68 15.66
CA ALA A 261 -0.87 27.62 15.79
C ALA A 261 0.54 28.19 16.02
N ILE A 262 0.92 29.24 15.28
CA ILE A 262 2.21 29.91 15.45
C ILE A 262 2.39 30.44 16.88
N ASP A 263 1.37 31.02 17.46
CA ASP A 263 1.45 31.56 18.83
C ASP A 263 1.55 30.41 19.86
N THR A 264 0.75 29.37 19.73
CA THR A 264 0.82 28.21 20.65
C THR A 264 2.10 27.40 20.49
N ILE A 265 2.73 27.36 19.30
CA ILE A 265 4.07 26.76 19.10
C ILE A 265 5.14 27.58 19.80
N LYS A 266 5.05 28.93 19.76
CA LYS A 266 5.99 29.81 20.49
C LYS A 266 5.91 29.58 21.99
N ASP A 267 4.71 29.44 22.54
CA ASP A 267 4.51 29.16 23.96
C ASP A 267 5.13 27.81 24.34
N GLU A 268 4.86 26.75 23.58
CA GLU A 268 5.46 25.44 23.82
C GLU A 268 6.99 25.46 23.70
N LEU A 269 7.54 26.23 22.75
CA LEU A 269 8.98 26.42 22.63
C LEU A 269 9.58 27.05 23.89
N GLN A 270 8.94 28.08 24.46
CA GLN A 270 9.43 28.73 25.68
C GLN A 270 9.43 27.75 26.88
N ASP A 271 8.37 26.98 27.02
CA ASP A 271 8.27 25.96 28.05
C ASP A 271 9.35 24.89 27.92
N GLN A 272 9.61 24.43 26.70
CA GLN A 272 10.62 23.40 26.41
C GLN A 272 12.04 23.96 26.61
N LEU A 273 12.31 25.19 26.23
CA LEU A 273 13.60 25.86 26.48
C LEU A 273 13.88 26.01 27.96
N LYS A 274 12.86 26.41 28.75
CA LYS A 274 12.95 26.47 30.21
C LYS A 274 13.27 25.12 30.80
N PHE A 275 12.53 24.07 30.36
CA PHE A 275 12.77 22.69 30.82
C PHE A 275 14.20 22.23 30.54
N PHE A 276 14.72 22.43 29.32
CA PHE A 276 16.08 22.00 28.97
C PHE A 276 17.14 22.77 29.76
N ARG A 277 16.97 24.08 29.97
CA ARG A 277 17.92 24.89 30.76
C ARG A 277 17.95 24.49 32.22
N GLU A 278 16.79 24.20 32.84
CA GLU A 278 16.68 23.72 34.20
C GLU A 278 17.30 22.33 34.44
N HIS A 279 17.49 21.55 33.33
CA HIS A 279 18.10 20.21 33.38
C HIS A 279 19.52 20.18 32.78
N ASP A 280 20.18 21.35 32.63
CA ASP A 280 21.53 21.50 32.07
C ASP A 280 21.70 20.92 30.64
N LYS A 281 20.62 20.84 29.86
CA LYS A 281 20.58 20.37 28.47
C LYS A 281 20.70 21.54 27.49
N LEU A 282 21.87 22.22 27.52
CA LEU A 282 22.07 23.45 26.74
C LEU A 282 22.14 23.20 25.23
N LEU A 283 22.69 22.06 24.80
CA LEU A 283 22.76 21.70 23.39
C LEU A 283 21.36 21.40 22.81
N GLU A 284 20.54 20.67 23.56
CA GLU A 284 19.17 20.38 23.20
C GLU A 284 18.32 21.65 23.12
N ALA A 285 18.53 22.58 24.07
CA ALA A 285 17.88 23.89 24.04
C ALA A 285 18.23 24.67 22.79
N GLN A 286 19.50 24.72 22.41
CA GLN A 286 19.96 25.42 21.19
C GLN A 286 19.39 24.78 19.92
N ARG A 287 19.41 23.44 19.82
CA ARG A 287 18.88 22.71 18.67
C ARG A 287 17.41 23.02 18.44
N ILE A 288 16.59 22.87 19.48
CA ILE A 288 15.13 23.06 19.38
C ILE A 288 14.78 24.52 19.10
N GLU A 289 15.49 25.47 19.71
CA GLU A 289 15.26 26.90 19.47
C GLU A 289 15.54 27.29 18.02
N GLN A 290 16.68 26.90 17.50
CA GLN A 290 17.07 27.20 16.12
C GLN A 290 16.11 26.60 15.11
N ARG A 291 15.78 25.33 15.27
CA ARG A 291 14.86 24.61 14.36
C ARG A 291 13.46 25.21 14.40
N THR A 292 12.89 25.38 15.59
CA THR A 292 11.52 25.85 15.70
C THR A 292 11.35 27.29 15.22
N ARG A 293 12.33 28.18 15.46
CA ARG A 293 12.29 29.56 14.96
C ARG A 293 12.30 29.60 13.44
N TYR A 294 13.13 28.77 12.79
CA TYR A 294 13.18 28.64 11.34
C TYR A 294 11.82 28.14 10.81
N ASP A 295 11.27 27.08 11.38
CA ASP A 295 9.97 26.52 10.96
C ASP A 295 8.84 27.55 11.10
N LEU A 296 8.82 28.35 12.19
CA LEU A 296 7.85 29.43 12.42
C LEU A 296 7.96 30.55 11.36
N GLU A 297 9.18 30.94 10.98
CA GLU A 297 9.41 31.93 9.93
C GLU A 297 8.87 31.44 8.58
N MET A 298 9.15 30.20 8.21
CA MET A 298 8.63 29.58 6.99
C MET A 298 7.09 29.52 6.99
N MET A 299 6.48 29.14 8.11
CA MET A 299 5.01 29.15 8.24
C MET A 299 4.41 30.54 8.09
N GLN A 300 5.05 31.58 8.63
CA GLN A 300 4.56 32.95 8.53
C GLN A 300 4.65 33.48 7.10
N GLN A 301 5.73 33.19 6.38
CA GLN A 301 5.97 33.73 5.06
C GLN A 301 5.31 32.94 3.94
N LEU A 302 5.34 31.59 4.03
CA LEU A 302 4.91 30.70 2.96
C LEU A 302 3.63 29.91 3.30
N GLY A 303 3.18 29.97 4.56
CA GLY A 303 2.06 29.15 5.03
C GLY A 303 2.43 27.67 5.21
N TYR A 304 3.69 27.28 5.04
CA TYR A 304 4.16 25.90 5.07
C TYR A 304 5.62 25.80 5.53
N THR A 305 6.00 24.66 6.11
CA THR A 305 7.40 24.29 6.38
C THR A 305 7.60 22.78 6.20
N ASN A 306 8.83 22.36 5.91
CA ASN A 306 9.17 20.93 5.86
C ASN A 306 9.02 20.30 7.23
N GLY A 307 8.20 19.23 7.31
CA GLY A 307 7.88 18.58 8.58
C GLY A 307 6.74 19.26 9.34
N ILE A 308 5.88 20.03 8.66
CA ILE A 308 4.72 20.72 9.22
C ILE A 308 3.79 19.74 9.99
N GLU A 309 3.78 18.48 9.62
CA GLU A 309 3.04 17.42 10.30
C GLU A 309 3.43 17.28 11.79
N ASN A 310 4.65 17.62 12.17
CA ASN A 310 5.09 17.59 13.58
C ASN A 310 4.39 18.64 14.45
N TYR A 311 3.76 19.64 13.83
CA TYR A 311 2.95 20.67 14.47
C TYR A 311 1.45 20.42 14.32
N SER A 312 1.03 19.26 13.85
CA SER A 312 -0.38 18.91 13.54
C SER A 312 -1.34 19.17 14.72
N ARG A 313 -0.90 18.98 15.96
CA ARG A 313 -1.68 19.30 17.16
C ARG A 313 -2.06 20.78 17.24
N HIS A 314 -1.10 21.66 17.01
CA HIS A 314 -1.31 23.11 17.02
C HIS A 314 -2.17 23.58 15.86
N LEU A 315 -1.92 23.05 14.65
CA LEU A 315 -2.68 23.37 13.46
C LEU A 315 -4.16 22.99 13.58
N SER A 316 -4.47 21.85 14.15
CA SER A 316 -5.85 21.38 14.39
C SER A 316 -6.46 21.96 15.67
N GLY A 317 -5.66 22.50 16.58
CA GLY A 317 -6.12 22.99 17.90
C GLY A 317 -6.52 21.89 18.88
N ARG A 318 -6.07 20.65 18.67
CA ARG A 318 -6.36 19.50 19.54
C ARG A 318 -5.63 19.59 20.87
N PRO A 319 -6.19 19.07 21.96
CA PRO A 319 -5.49 18.90 23.22
C PRO A 319 -4.34 17.88 23.10
N SER A 320 -3.37 18.00 24.02
CA SER A 320 -2.22 17.08 24.07
C SER A 320 -2.68 15.64 24.30
N GLY A 321 -2.09 14.69 23.55
CA GLY A 321 -2.36 13.27 23.66
C GLY A 321 -3.56 12.78 22.83
N GLU A 322 -4.36 13.67 22.25
CA GLU A 322 -5.45 13.30 21.36
C GLU A 322 -4.93 12.77 20.01
N ALA A 323 -5.63 11.75 19.44
CA ALA A 323 -5.28 11.19 18.14
C ALA A 323 -5.45 12.22 17.02
N PRO A 324 -4.54 12.27 16.02
CA PRO A 324 -4.75 13.09 14.85
C PRO A 324 -5.93 12.54 14.03
N PRO A 325 -6.64 13.41 13.28
CA PRO A 325 -7.62 12.95 12.31
C PRO A 325 -6.97 12.02 11.29
N THR A 326 -7.69 11.00 10.89
CA THR A 326 -7.24 9.95 9.97
C THR A 326 -8.26 9.76 8.84
N LEU A 327 -8.05 8.78 7.96
CA LEU A 327 -9.05 8.45 6.94
C LEU A 327 -10.41 8.09 7.56
N PHE A 328 -10.42 7.52 8.77
CA PHE A 328 -11.66 7.14 9.45
C PHE A 328 -12.54 8.33 9.87
N ASP A 329 -11.97 9.55 9.95
CA ASP A 329 -12.72 10.77 10.23
C ASP A 329 -13.45 11.33 8.98
N TYR A 330 -13.15 10.80 7.80
CA TYR A 330 -13.79 11.16 6.52
C TYR A 330 -14.94 10.24 6.13
N ILE A 331 -15.10 9.09 6.82
CA ILE A 331 -16.11 8.10 6.44
C ILE A 331 -17.45 8.37 7.13
N PRO A 332 -18.59 8.05 6.46
CA PRO A 332 -19.91 8.10 7.08
C PRO A 332 -20.05 7.08 8.22
N GLU A 333 -20.90 7.38 9.21
CA GLU A 333 -21.14 6.51 10.37
C GLU A 333 -21.69 5.12 10.00
N ASP A 334 -22.44 5.03 8.91
CA ASP A 334 -23.03 3.79 8.42
C ASP A 334 -22.14 3.03 7.42
N ALA A 335 -20.87 3.42 7.29
CA ALA A 335 -19.92 2.75 6.41
C ALA A 335 -19.66 1.30 6.83
N LEU A 336 -19.11 0.53 5.88
CA LEU A 336 -18.64 -0.84 6.08
C LEU A 336 -17.10 -0.87 6.06
N LEU A 337 -16.49 -1.56 7.00
CA LEU A 337 -15.06 -1.86 6.99
C LEU A 337 -14.85 -3.34 6.70
N ILE A 338 -14.08 -3.64 5.66
CA ILE A 338 -13.64 -4.98 5.32
C ILE A 338 -12.14 -5.05 5.57
N ILE A 339 -11.69 -6.01 6.38
CA ILE A 339 -10.27 -6.19 6.69
C ILE A 339 -9.80 -7.50 6.08
N ASP A 340 -9.11 -7.41 4.94
CA ASP A 340 -8.56 -8.60 4.29
C ASP A 340 -7.29 -9.07 4.97
N GLU A 341 -7.08 -10.39 4.97
CA GLU A 341 -6.02 -11.07 5.73
C GLU A 341 -5.92 -10.52 7.17
N SER A 342 -7.07 -10.44 7.84
CA SER A 342 -7.24 -9.75 9.13
C SER A 342 -6.27 -10.22 10.22
N HIS A 343 -5.91 -11.52 10.21
CA HIS A 343 -4.92 -12.11 11.12
C HIS A 343 -3.51 -11.50 11.00
N VAL A 344 -3.22 -10.76 9.91
CA VAL A 344 -2.00 -9.98 9.71
C VAL A 344 -2.28 -8.49 9.89
N THR A 345 -3.36 -7.99 9.28
CA THR A 345 -3.69 -6.56 9.24
C THR A 345 -3.98 -6.01 10.64
N VAL A 346 -4.76 -6.71 11.45
CA VAL A 346 -5.14 -6.26 12.80
C VAL A 346 -3.93 -6.16 13.75
N PRO A 347 -3.05 -7.18 13.88
CA PRO A 347 -1.82 -7.04 14.65
C PRO A 347 -0.89 -5.94 14.16
N GLN A 348 -0.83 -5.67 12.85
CA GLN A 348 -0.04 -4.59 12.28
C GLN A 348 -0.56 -3.22 12.75
N ILE A 349 -1.88 -3.00 12.76
CA ILE A 349 -2.49 -1.80 13.32
C ILE A 349 -2.03 -1.58 14.76
N GLY A 350 -2.05 -2.63 15.60
CA GLY A 350 -1.62 -2.58 16.99
C GLY A 350 -0.12 -2.27 17.20
N ALA A 351 0.72 -2.66 16.25
CA ALA A 351 2.17 -2.49 16.37
C ALA A 351 2.67 -1.08 15.97
N MET A 352 1.95 -0.37 15.08
CA MET A 352 2.41 0.90 14.48
C MET A 352 2.69 1.99 15.50
N TYR A 353 1.82 2.18 16.49
CA TYR A 353 1.98 3.22 17.49
C TYR A 353 3.26 3.10 18.32
N LYS A 354 3.60 1.88 18.76
CA LYS A 354 4.77 1.67 19.65
C LYS A 354 6.09 2.01 18.95
N GLY A 355 6.23 1.64 17.69
CA GLY A 355 7.42 1.92 16.88
C GLY A 355 7.61 3.41 16.64
N ASP A 356 6.54 4.11 16.25
CA ASP A 356 6.57 5.57 16.02
C ASP A 356 6.87 6.33 17.32
N ARG A 357 6.25 5.96 18.42
CA ARG A 357 6.43 6.60 19.73
C ARG A 357 7.88 6.53 20.21
N SER A 358 8.49 5.35 20.22
CA SER A 358 9.88 5.16 20.67
C SER A 358 10.88 6.01 19.88
N ARG A 359 10.70 6.08 18.56
CA ARG A 359 11.55 6.90 17.66
C ARG A 359 11.40 8.40 18.00
N LYS A 360 10.20 8.89 18.14
CA LYS A 360 9.91 10.32 18.40
C LYS A 360 10.29 10.77 19.81
N GLU A 361 10.22 9.91 20.80
CA GLU A 361 10.71 10.22 22.14
C GLU A 361 12.20 10.58 22.15
N ASN A 362 13.01 9.89 21.36
CA ASN A 362 14.42 10.28 21.21
C ASN A 362 14.56 11.66 20.56
N LEU A 363 13.81 11.96 19.50
CA LEU A 363 13.85 13.28 18.85
C LEU A 363 13.47 14.42 19.81
N VAL A 364 12.47 14.22 20.67
CA VAL A 364 12.03 15.20 21.66
C VAL A 364 13.06 15.32 22.79
N ASN A 365 13.51 14.22 23.35
CA ASN A 365 14.43 14.21 24.52
C ASN A 365 15.80 14.82 24.20
N TYR A 366 16.22 14.80 22.93
CA TYR A 366 17.49 15.34 22.45
C TYR A 366 17.37 16.65 21.66
N GLY A 367 16.20 17.32 21.73
CA GLY A 367 16.00 18.69 21.23
C GLY A 367 15.87 18.81 19.70
N PHE A 368 15.52 17.75 19.00
CA PHE A 368 15.26 17.81 17.54
C PHE A 368 13.83 18.18 17.22
N ARG A 369 12.87 17.85 18.11
CA ARG A 369 11.44 18.17 17.94
C ARG A 369 10.82 18.60 19.25
N LEU A 370 9.75 19.44 19.17
CA LEU A 370 8.92 19.80 20.33
C LEU A 370 8.09 18.60 20.82
N PRO A 371 7.66 18.58 22.09
CA PRO A 371 6.82 17.54 22.64
C PRO A 371 5.53 17.28 21.83
N SER A 372 4.97 18.32 21.21
CA SER A 372 3.79 18.19 20.33
C SER A 372 4.00 17.26 19.12
N ALA A 373 5.24 17.02 18.69
CA ALA A 373 5.54 16.04 17.65
C ALA A 373 5.12 14.61 18.03
N LEU A 374 5.02 14.30 19.32
CA LEU A 374 4.51 13.02 19.82
C LEU A 374 3.03 12.80 19.52
N ASP A 375 2.28 13.87 19.26
CA ASP A 375 0.85 13.82 18.93
C ASP A 375 0.59 13.70 17.42
N ASN A 376 1.63 13.84 16.58
CA ASN A 376 1.60 13.40 15.19
C ASN A 376 1.95 11.91 15.13
N ARG A 377 0.99 11.05 15.30
CA ARG A 377 1.16 9.62 15.52
C ARG A 377 0.07 8.80 14.84
N PRO A 378 0.33 7.52 14.52
CA PRO A 378 -0.76 6.64 14.16
C PRO A 378 -1.74 6.48 15.36
N MET A 379 -2.95 6.06 15.06
CA MET A 379 -3.91 5.70 16.10
C MET A 379 -3.35 4.62 17.00
N LYS A 380 -3.71 4.69 18.28
CA LYS A 380 -3.58 3.53 19.17
C LYS A 380 -4.64 2.49 18.81
N PHE A 381 -4.36 1.23 19.11
CA PHE A 381 -5.29 0.15 18.80
C PHE A 381 -6.68 0.36 19.43
N GLU A 382 -6.73 0.80 20.67
CA GLU A 382 -7.98 1.05 21.40
C GLU A 382 -8.76 2.26 20.85
N GLU A 383 -8.07 3.26 20.29
CA GLU A 383 -8.69 4.39 19.59
C GLU A 383 -9.33 3.91 18.28
N TRP A 384 -8.60 3.13 17.50
CA TRP A 384 -9.08 2.52 16.27
C TRP A 384 -10.29 1.61 16.53
N GLU A 385 -10.20 0.69 17.49
CA GLU A 385 -11.29 -0.24 17.83
C GLU A 385 -12.60 0.47 18.21
N ARG A 386 -12.50 1.69 18.73
CA ARG A 386 -13.64 2.50 19.18
C ARG A 386 -14.38 3.16 18.02
N ILE A 387 -13.64 3.62 17.01
CA ILE A 387 -14.20 4.45 15.92
C ILE A 387 -14.55 3.67 14.66
N VAL A 388 -14.02 2.46 14.47
CA VAL A 388 -14.31 1.66 13.28
C VAL A 388 -15.80 1.37 13.14
N PRO A 389 -16.33 1.44 11.91
CA PRO A 389 -17.73 1.13 11.63
C PRO A 389 -18.00 -0.38 11.72
N THR A 390 -19.17 -0.82 11.27
CA THR A 390 -19.50 -2.24 11.07
C THR A 390 -18.39 -2.93 10.30
N THR A 391 -17.81 -4.01 10.88
CA THR A 391 -16.58 -4.61 10.37
C THR A 391 -16.78 -6.07 9.95
N ILE A 392 -16.25 -6.43 8.79
CA ILE A 392 -16.10 -7.82 8.36
C ILE A 392 -14.61 -8.15 8.32
N PHE A 393 -14.19 -9.05 9.19
CA PHE A 393 -12.87 -9.67 9.13
C PHE A 393 -12.88 -10.76 8.06
N VAL A 394 -11.87 -10.78 7.21
CA VAL A 394 -11.72 -11.78 6.14
C VAL A 394 -10.40 -12.51 6.33
N SER A 395 -10.44 -13.81 6.54
CA SER A 395 -9.24 -14.62 6.75
C SER A 395 -9.47 -16.10 6.44
N ALA A 396 -8.42 -16.76 5.93
CA ALA A 396 -8.40 -18.25 5.85
C ALA A 396 -7.92 -18.89 7.16
N THR A 397 -7.24 -18.12 8.02
CA THR A 397 -6.60 -18.56 9.26
C THR A 397 -6.75 -17.48 10.34
N PRO A 398 -7.97 -17.21 10.84
CA PRO A 398 -8.23 -16.12 11.76
C PRO A 398 -7.42 -16.25 13.06
N ALA A 399 -7.14 -15.13 13.69
CA ALA A 399 -6.49 -15.05 14.98
C ALA A 399 -7.52 -15.11 16.12
N LYS A 400 -7.02 -15.20 17.34
CA LYS A 400 -7.86 -15.20 18.54
C LYS A 400 -8.74 -13.95 18.65
N TYR A 401 -8.19 -12.79 18.24
CA TYR A 401 -8.91 -11.53 18.29
C TYR A 401 -10.19 -11.56 17.45
N GLU A 402 -10.09 -11.97 16.18
CA GLU A 402 -11.25 -12.00 15.27
C GLU A 402 -12.30 -13.02 15.75
N LEU A 403 -11.84 -14.18 16.24
CA LEU A 403 -12.73 -15.22 16.76
C LEU A 403 -13.50 -14.76 18.00
N GLU A 404 -12.87 -14.00 18.91
CA GLU A 404 -13.48 -13.50 20.15
C GLU A 404 -14.37 -12.28 19.94
N LYS A 405 -14.05 -11.45 18.93
CA LYS A 405 -14.76 -10.18 18.69
C LYS A 405 -15.93 -10.31 17.71
N SER A 406 -16.01 -11.38 16.94
CA SER A 406 -17.05 -11.55 15.94
C SER A 406 -18.36 -12.04 16.55
N ASP A 407 -19.45 -11.38 16.19
CA ASP A 407 -20.82 -11.75 16.58
C ASP A 407 -21.26 -13.02 15.86
N GLN A 408 -20.73 -13.25 14.64
CA GLN A 408 -20.89 -14.51 13.91
C GLN A 408 -19.64 -14.85 13.09
N ILE A 409 -19.49 -16.16 12.85
CA ILE A 409 -18.47 -16.71 11.96
C ILE A 409 -19.17 -17.35 10.78
N VAL A 410 -18.82 -16.90 9.57
CA VAL A 410 -19.36 -17.38 8.31
C VAL A 410 -18.27 -18.15 7.57
N GLU A 411 -18.46 -19.44 7.34
CA GLU A 411 -17.50 -20.26 6.59
C GLU A 411 -17.75 -20.19 5.09
N GLN A 412 -16.65 -20.08 4.33
CA GLN A 412 -16.61 -20.19 2.87
C GLN A 412 -15.44 -21.08 2.47
N VAL A 413 -15.64 -22.40 2.59
CA VAL A 413 -14.62 -23.43 2.42
C VAL A 413 -14.65 -24.02 1.02
N VAL A 414 -15.82 -24.13 0.42
CA VAL A 414 -16.00 -24.72 -0.90
C VAL A 414 -15.59 -23.74 -2.01
N ARG A 415 -14.69 -24.20 -2.89
CA ARG A 415 -14.27 -23.44 -4.07
C ARG A 415 -15.20 -23.74 -5.25
N PRO A 416 -15.74 -22.73 -5.93
CA PRO A 416 -16.57 -22.91 -7.13
C PRO A 416 -15.86 -23.69 -8.25
N THR A 417 -14.54 -23.62 -8.32
CA THR A 417 -13.71 -24.31 -9.31
C THR A 417 -13.58 -25.81 -9.06
N GLY A 418 -14.06 -26.31 -7.93
CA GLY A 418 -13.91 -27.69 -7.50
C GLY A 418 -12.51 -28.06 -6.98
N LEU A 419 -11.57 -27.11 -6.93
CA LEU A 419 -10.20 -27.38 -6.47
C LEU A 419 -10.17 -27.83 -5.02
N ILE A 420 -9.50 -28.96 -4.79
CA ILE A 420 -9.35 -29.60 -3.49
C ILE A 420 -8.05 -29.10 -2.83
N ASP A 421 -8.04 -28.94 -1.52
CA ASP A 421 -6.81 -28.61 -0.79
C ASP A 421 -5.74 -29.70 -1.02
N PRO A 422 -4.43 -29.35 -0.96
CA PRO A 422 -3.36 -30.29 -1.24
C PRO A 422 -3.39 -31.52 -0.33
N GLU A 423 -3.02 -32.67 -0.87
CA GLU A 423 -2.73 -33.85 -0.07
C GLU A 423 -1.47 -33.63 0.75
N ILE A 424 -1.51 -34.01 2.04
CA ILE A 424 -0.38 -33.87 2.96
C ILE A 424 0.30 -35.22 3.12
N GLU A 425 1.61 -35.24 2.90
CA GLU A 425 2.47 -36.41 3.17
C GLU A 425 3.54 -36.03 4.19
N ILE A 426 3.82 -36.89 5.14
CA ILE A 426 4.88 -36.72 6.15
C ILE A 426 6.02 -37.64 5.77
N ARG A 427 7.24 -37.13 5.71
CA ARG A 427 8.46 -37.87 5.40
C ARG A 427 9.57 -37.58 6.42
N PRO A 428 10.54 -38.50 6.62
CA PRO A 428 11.63 -38.35 7.57
C PRO A 428 12.53 -37.14 7.29
N VAL A 429 13.01 -36.49 8.35
CA VAL A 429 13.92 -35.33 8.23
C VAL A 429 15.31 -35.76 7.73
N LEU A 430 15.80 -36.96 8.08
CA LEU A 430 17.16 -37.41 7.78
C LEU A 430 17.52 -37.32 6.27
N THR A 431 16.54 -37.57 5.39
CA THR A 431 16.74 -37.62 3.93
C THR A 431 16.04 -36.45 3.21
N GLN A 432 15.63 -35.42 3.94
CA GLN A 432 14.76 -34.35 3.40
C GLN A 432 15.37 -33.63 2.17
N VAL A 433 16.68 -33.42 2.14
CA VAL A 433 17.33 -32.68 1.02
C VAL A 433 17.38 -33.54 -0.25
N ASP A 434 17.75 -34.81 -0.13
CA ASP A 434 17.84 -35.72 -1.28
C ASP A 434 16.43 -36.07 -1.80
N ASP A 435 15.48 -36.23 -0.88
CA ASP A 435 14.09 -36.52 -1.23
C ASP A 435 13.44 -35.34 -1.95
N VAL A 436 13.63 -34.12 -1.44
CA VAL A 436 13.11 -32.92 -2.11
C VAL A 436 13.73 -32.69 -3.49
N LEU A 437 15.03 -33.01 -3.68
CA LEU A 437 15.68 -32.96 -4.97
C LEU A 437 15.04 -33.96 -5.97
N SER A 438 14.70 -35.16 -5.51
CA SER A 438 13.97 -36.15 -6.30
C SER A 438 12.60 -35.66 -6.72
N GLU A 439 11.83 -35.07 -5.78
CA GLU A 439 10.50 -34.49 -6.06
C GLU A 439 10.57 -33.29 -7.02
N ILE A 440 11.59 -32.43 -6.91
CA ILE A 440 11.85 -31.36 -7.86
C ILE A 440 12.04 -31.89 -9.26
N ASN A 441 12.84 -32.92 -9.46
CA ASN A 441 13.07 -33.51 -10.78
C ASN A 441 11.77 -34.09 -11.39
N ILE A 442 10.91 -34.68 -10.56
CA ILE A 442 9.59 -35.16 -11.02
C ILE A 442 8.74 -33.97 -11.51
N ARG A 443 8.65 -32.87 -10.73
CA ARG A 443 7.84 -31.71 -11.08
C ARG A 443 8.39 -30.95 -12.29
N LYS A 444 9.72 -30.80 -12.38
CA LYS A 444 10.39 -30.22 -13.53
C LYS A 444 10.01 -30.93 -14.83
N ASN A 445 10.00 -32.26 -14.84
CA ASN A 445 9.58 -33.05 -16.01
C ASN A 445 8.11 -32.84 -16.40
N LEU A 446 7.27 -32.40 -15.45
CA LEU A 446 5.86 -32.07 -15.66
C LEU A 446 5.63 -30.59 -15.97
N ASN A 447 6.69 -29.78 -16.05
CA ASN A 447 6.64 -28.33 -16.17
C ASN A 447 5.86 -27.63 -15.04
N GLU A 448 5.94 -28.20 -13.83
CA GLU A 448 5.31 -27.68 -12.62
C GLU A 448 6.34 -27.00 -11.72
N ARG A 449 5.91 -26.15 -10.76
CA ARG A 449 6.78 -25.36 -9.88
C ARG A 449 6.74 -25.90 -8.46
N VAL A 450 7.84 -25.66 -7.73
CA VAL A 450 8.02 -26.12 -6.35
C VAL A 450 8.33 -24.95 -5.42
N LEU A 451 7.67 -24.89 -4.28
CA LEU A 451 8.00 -23.99 -3.17
C LEU A 451 8.64 -24.78 -2.04
N ILE A 452 9.74 -24.27 -1.49
CA ILE A 452 10.42 -24.90 -0.34
C ILE A 452 10.55 -23.89 0.79
N THR A 453 10.10 -24.24 1.99
CA THR A 453 10.27 -23.39 3.16
C THR A 453 11.27 -23.96 4.13
N THR A 454 12.18 -23.10 4.60
CA THR A 454 13.23 -23.40 5.60
C THR A 454 13.01 -22.60 6.88
N LEU A 455 13.75 -22.89 7.93
CA LEU A 455 13.66 -22.18 9.21
C LEU A 455 14.58 -20.96 9.31
N THR A 456 15.70 -20.98 8.61
CA THR A 456 16.72 -19.93 8.72
C THR A 456 17.21 -19.47 7.35
N LYS A 457 17.72 -18.22 7.30
CA LYS A 457 18.34 -17.62 6.11
C LYS A 457 19.50 -18.49 5.61
N ARG A 458 20.37 -18.89 6.52
CA ARG A 458 21.52 -19.75 6.18
C ARG A 458 21.10 -21.08 5.54
N MET A 459 20.11 -21.77 6.12
CA MET A 459 19.62 -23.02 5.55
C MET A 459 19.02 -22.82 4.15
N ALA A 460 18.34 -21.71 3.91
CA ALA A 460 17.80 -21.40 2.59
C ALA A 460 18.92 -21.12 1.57
N GLU A 461 19.96 -20.39 1.97
CA GLU A 461 21.14 -20.10 1.15
C GLU A 461 21.93 -21.39 0.82
N ASP A 462 22.20 -22.22 1.84
CA ASP A 462 22.90 -23.49 1.68
C ASP A 462 22.12 -24.44 0.75
N LEU A 463 20.80 -24.55 0.95
CA LEU A 463 19.93 -25.38 0.10
C LEU A 463 19.89 -24.84 -1.35
N THR A 464 19.79 -23.53 -1.52
CA THR A 464 19.79 -22.92 -2.86
C THR A 464 21.10 -23.21 -3.59
N SER A 465 22.23 -23.10 -2.92
CA SER A 465 23.55 -23.42 -3.48
C SER A 465 23.65 -24.89 -3.87
N TYR A 466 23.23 -25.78 -2.98
CA TYR A 466 23.17 -27.21 -3.24
C TYR A 466 22.32 -27.55 -4.47
N LEU A 467 21.11 -27.03 -4.56
CA LEU A 467 20.21 -27.27 -5.70
C LEU A 467 20.80 -26.76 -7.01
N LYS A 468 21.49 -25.60 -7.00
CA LYS A 468 22.19 -25.06 -8.18
C LYS A 468 23.32 -25.98 -8.67
N GLU A 469 24.10 -26.57 -7.74
CA GLU A 469 25.15 -27.54 -8.07
C GLU A 469 24.58 -28.78 -8.79
N TYR A 470 23.34 -29.17 -8.47
CA TYR A 470 22.63 -30.26 -9.16
C TYR A 470 21.83 -29.81 -10.40
N GLY A 471 22.08 -28.59 -10.90
CA GLY A 471 21.48 -28.10 -12.13
C GLY A 471 20.00 -27.74 -12.05
N VAL A 472 19.50 -27.47 -10.84
CA VAL A 472 18.14 -26.97 -10.63
C VAL A 472 18.10 -25.46 -10.84
N LYS A 473 17.13 -24.97 -11.60
CA LYS A 473 16.85 -23.55 -11.76
C LYS A 473 16.10 -23.07 -10.49
N VAL A 474 16.83 -22.53 -9.54
CA VAL A 474 16.31 -22.16 -8.21
C VAL A 474 16.57 -20.71 -7.89
N ALA A 475 15.55 -20.03 -7.39
CA ALA A 475 15.65 -18.70 -6.78
C ALA A 475 15.52 -18.78 -5.26
N TYR A 476 16.08 -17.80 -4.56
CA TYR A 476 15.99 -17.63 -3.12
C TYR A 476 15.27 -16.32 -2.81
N LEU A 477 14.28 -16.38 -1.91
CA LEU A 477 13.52 -15.22 -1.48
C LEU A 477 13.76 -14.96 0.02
N HIS A 478 14.26 -13.78 0.36
CA HIS A 478 14.52 -13.35 1.74
C HIS A 478 13.92 -11.98 2.07
N SER A 479 13.98 -11.58 3.34
CA SER A 479 13.35 -10.35 3.85
C SER A 479 13.96 -9.06 3.30
N ASP A 480 15.21 -9.12 2.84
CA ASP A 480 16.00 -7.95 2.45
C ASP A 480 15.85 -7.63 0.94
N ILE A 481 15.14 -8.49 0.19
CA ILE A 481 14.80 -8.26 -1.21
C ILE A 481 13.68 -7.21 -1.27
N ASP A 482 13.87 -6.18 -2.09
CA ASP A 482 12.86 -5.15 -2.27
C ASP A 482 11.57 -5.68 -2.96
N THR A 483 10.53 -4.87 -2.94
CA THR A 483 9.21 -5.30 -3.45
C THR A 483 9.23 -5.56 -4.96
N VAL A 484 9.99 -4.76 -5.72
CA VAL A 484 10.05 -4.87 -7.19
C VAL A 484 10.79 -6.15 -7.60
N GLU A 485 11.97 -6.40 -7.00
CA GLU A 485 12.75 -7.62 -7.27
C GLU A 485 11.96 -8.88 -6.87
N ARG A 486 11.19 -8.79 -5.78
CA ARG A 486 10.33 -9.90 -5.35
C ARG A 486 9.25 -10.23 -6.37
N VAL A 487 8.56 -9.23 -6.91
CA VAL A 487 7.54 -9.40 -7.96
C VAL A 487 8.18 -10.06 -9.19
N LYS A 488 9.37 -9.60 -9.59
CA LYS A 488 10.14 -10.17 -10.69
C LYS A 488 10.48 -11.66 -10.46
N ILE A 489 11.00 -12.03 -9.29
CA ILE A 489 11.32 -13.44 -8.96
C ILE A 489 10.08 -14.32 -9.06
N ILE A 490 8.92 -13.83 -8.62
CA ILE A 490 7.66 -14.57 -8.68
C ILE A 490 7.19 -14.73 -10.12
N HIS A 491 7.28 -13.69 -10.92
CA HIS A 491 6.98 -13.74 -12.35
C HIS A 491 7.89 -14.75 -13.06
N GLU A 492 9.19 -14.71 -12.79
CA GLU A 492 10.19 -15.65 -13.33
C GLU A 492 9.92 -17.12 -12.90
N LEU A 493 9.42 -17.34 -11.68
CA LEU A 493 8.95 -18.66 -11.25
C LEU A 493 7.74 -19.12 -12.07
N ARG A 494 6.75 -18.24 -12.25
CA ARG A 494 5.52 -18.54 -12.99
C ARG A 494 5.81 -18.83 -14.48
N THR A 495 6.66 -18.04 -15.10
CA THR A 495 7.07 -18.21 -16.51
C THR A 495 8.03 -19.37 -16.75
N GLY A 496 8.62 -19.95 -15.70
CA GLY A 496 9.51 -21.11 -15.79
C GLY A 496 10.97 -20.79 -16.03
N ILE A 497 11.37 -19.55 -15.80
CA ILE A 497 12.79 -19.19 -15.68
C ILE A 497 13.40 -19.91 -14.49
N PHE A 498 12.65 -19.98 -13.37
CA PHE A 498 12.94 -20.84 -12.23
C PHE A 498 11.95 -21.99 -12.13
N ASP A 499 12.42 -23.14 -11.66
CA ASP A 499 11.60 -24.31 -11.33
C ASP A 499 11.24 -24.36 -9.87
N VAL A 500 12.09 -23.76 -9.01
CA VAL A 500 12.01 -23.83 -7.54
C VAL A 500 12.21 -22.46 -6.94
N LEU A 501 11.41 -22.16 -5.93
CA LEU A 501 11.59 -21.00 -5.05
C LEU A 501 11.82 -21.48 -3.61
N VAL A 502 12.95 -21.09 -3.02
CA VAL A 502 13.32 -21.38 -1.62
C VAL A 502 13.15 -20.11 -0.80
N GLY A 503 12.60 -20.22 0.40
CA GLY A 503 12.50 -19.07 1.31
C GLY A 503 12.17 -19.46 2.74
N ILE A 504 12.28 -18.49 3.65
CA ILE A 504 11.97 -18.69 5.08
C ILE A 504 10.47 -18.52 5.30
N ASN A 505 9.91 -17.47 4.75
CA ASN A 505 8.52 -17.10 4.91
C ASN A 505 7.94 -16.63 3.57
N LEU A 506 7.64 -17.59 2.72
CA LEU A 506 7.07 -17.35 1.38
C LEU A 506 5.59 -16.93 1.43
N LEU A 507 5.04 -16.69 2.63
CA LEU A 507 3.61 -16.68 2.87
C LEU A 507 2.98 -15.31 3.05
N ARG A 508 3.79 -14.29 3.32
CA ARG A 508 3.27 -13.00 3.80
C ARG A 508 2.49 -12.20 2.75
N GLU A 509 2.46 -12.65 1.48
CA GLU A 509 1.85 -11.88 0.42
C GLU A 509 0.92 -12.77 -0.39
N GLY A 510 -0.29 -12.33 -0.63
CA GLY A 510 -1.39 -13.04 -1.28
C GLY A 510 -1.13 -13.51 -2.71
N LEU A 511 0.02 -14.12 -2.95
CA LEU A 511 0.49 -14.56 -4.26
C LEU A 511 -0.30 -15.77 -4.74
N ASP A 512 -0.88 -15.62 -5.90
CA ASP A 512 -1.62 -16.64 -6.61
C ASP A 512 -0.74 -17.30 -7.66
N MET A 513 -0.32 -18.54 -7.40
CA MET A 513 0.61 -19.30 -8.26
C MET A 513 0.01 -20.65 -8.63
N PRO A 514 -0.87 -20.71 -9.62
CA PRO A 514 -1.51 -21.97 -10.04
C PRO A 514 -0.51 -22.99 -10.63
N GLU A 515 0.68 -22.56 -11.02
CA GLU A 515 1.76 -23.38 -11.53
C GLU A 515 2.45 -24.23 -10.44
N VAL A 516 2.30 -23.84 -9.17
CA VAL A 516 2.87 -24.55 -8.01
C VAL A 516 2.08 -25.80 -7.69
N SER A 517 2.66 -26.98 -7.92
CA SER A 517 2.07 -28.27 -7.60
C SER A 517 2.63 -28.91 -6.34
N LEU A 518 3.81 -28.47 -5.85
CA LEU A 518 4.43 -29.01 -4.66
C LEU A 518 4.87 -27.90 -3.71
N VAL A 519 4.51 -28.08 -2.45
CA VAL A 519 5.04 -27.32 -1.33
C VAL A 519 5.80 -28.26 -0.41
N ALA A 520 7.09 -28.01 -0.20
CA ALA A 520 7.93 -28.77 0.71
C ALA A 520 8.28 -27.96 1.95
N ILE A 521 7.96 -28.46 3.12
CA ILE A 521 8.22 -27.81 4.42
C ILE A 521 9.28 -28.59 5.14
N LEU A 522 10.51 -28.07 5.15
CA LEU A 522 11.63 -28.70 5.83
C LEU A 522 11.55 -28.46 7.34
N ASP A 523 12.02 -29.44 8.13
CA ASP A 523 11.99 -29.37 9.60
C ASP A 523 10.61 -28.93 10.13
N ALA A 524 9.54 -29.57 9.68
CA ALA A 524 8.18 -29.17 10.03
C ALA A 524 7.84 -29.45 11.51
N ASP A 525 8.59 -30.32 12.17
CA ASP A 525 8.46 -30.68 13.59
C ASP A 525 9.20 -29.73 14.56
N LYS A 526 9.90 -28.71 14.05
CA LYS A 526 10.55 -27.69 14.89
C LYS A 526 9.53 -26.62 15.24
N GLU A 527 8.91 -26.75 16.41
CA GLU A 527 7.92 -25.79 16.89
C GLU A 527 8.45 -24.35 16.91
N GLY A 528 7.59 -23.40 16.54
CA GLY A 528 7.91 -21.97 16.48
C GLY A 528 6.93 -21.22 15.60
N PHE A 529 7.11 -19.90 15.49
CA PHE A 529 6.23 -19.04 14.72
C PHE A 529 6.04 -19.49 13.26
N LEU A 530 7.15 -19.94 12.61
CA LEU A 530 7.15 -20.38 11.21
C LEU A 530 6.54 -21.79 11.02
N ARG A 531 6.29 -22.53 12.06
CA ARG A 531 5.71 -23.88 12.07
C ARG A 531 4.47 -23.96 12.95
N SER A 532 3.85 -22.79 13.25
CA SER A 532 2.54 -22.74 13.90
C SER A 532 1.46 -23.31 12.96
N GLU A 533 0.36 -23.78 13.53
CA GLU A 533 -0.82 -24.25 12.79
C GLU A 533 -1.18 -23.34 11.61
N ARG A 534 -1.28 -22.03 11.85
CA ARG A 534 -1.62 -21.05 10.83
C ARG A 534 -0.60 -20.98 9.71
N SER A 535 0.69 -20.91 10.08
CA SER A 535 1.78 -20.86 9.12
C SER A 535 1.81 -22.10 8.23
N LEU A 536 1.56 -23.28 8.81
CA LEU A 536 1.46 -24.52 8.06
C LEU A 536 0.26 -24.54 7.11
N ILE A 537 -0.93 -24.19 7.58
CA ILE A 537 -2.14 -24.12 6.73
C ILE A 537 -1.94 -23.16 5.55
N GLN A 538 -1.37 -21.99 5.79
CA GLN A 538 -1.10 -21.01 4.74
C GLN A 538 -0.07 -21.50 3.72
N THR A 539 0.99 -22.17 4.19
CA THR A 539 2.03 -22.75 3.34
C THR A 539 1.46 -23.85 2.46
N ILE A 540 0.78 -24.79 3.08
CA ILE A 540 0.10 -25.91 2.39
C ILE A 540 -0.87 -25.35 1.34
N GLY A 541 -1.63 -24.32 1.69
CA GLY A 541 -2.61 -23.67 0.82
C GLY A 541 -2.03 -23.03 -0.46
N ARG A 542 -0.70 -22.84 -0.54
CA ARG A 542 -0.06 -22.33 -1.77
C ARG A 542 -0.16 -23.30 -2.95
N ALA A 543 -0.22 -24.61 -2.70
CA ALA A 543 -0.45 -25.60 -3.74
C ALA A 543 -1.96 -25.87 -4.01
N ALA A 544 -2.88 -25.21 -3.33
CA ALA A 544 -4.33 -25.43 -3.46
C ALA A 544 -4.93 -24.88 -4.76
N ARG A 545 -4.15 -24.19 -5.59
CA ARG A 545 -4.56 -23.67 -6.91
C ARG A 545 -4.27 -24.64 -8.05
N ASN A 546 -3.54 -25.70 -7.76
CA ASN A 546 -3.17 -26.74 -8.74
C ASN A 546 -3.98 -28.00 -8.46
N VAL A 547 -4.53 -28.61 -9.52
CA VAL A 547 -5.31 -29.87 -9.41
C VAL A 547 -4.48 -31.01 -8.83
N LYS A 548 -3.15 -31.00 -9.06
CA LYS A 548 -2.21 -31.98 -8.54
C LYS A 548 -1.47 -31.50 -7.29
N GLY A 549 -2.05 -30.52 -6.59
CA GLY A 549 -1.43 -29.89 -5.41
C GLY A 549 -1.07 -30.91 -4.33
N LYS A 550 0.18 -30.89 -3.88
CA LYS A 550 0.72 -31.75 -2.81
C LYS A 550 1.56 -30.94 -1.84
N ALA A 551 1.49 -31.28 -0.56
CA ALA A 551 2.36 -30.74 0.47
C ALA A 551 3.15 -31.88 1.13
N ILE A 552 4.47 -31.73 1.24
CA ILE A 552 5.34 -32.66 1.96
C ILE A 552 5.88 -31.95 3.20
N LEU A 553 5.61 -32.53 4.36
CA LEU A 553 6.11 -32.09 5.65
C LEU A 553 7.23 -33.04 6.08
N TYR A 554 8.45 -32.55 6.12
CA TYR A 554 9.58 -33.33 6.63
C TYR A 554 9.65 -33.22 8.15
N ALA A 555 9.32 -34.32 8.81
CA ALA A 555 9.20 -34.38 10.26
C ALA A 555 9.47 -35.79 10.78
N ASP A 556 10.18 -35.91 11.90
CA ASP A 556 10.40 -37.19 12.58
C ASP A 556 9.27 -37.46 13.62
N ARG A 557 8.54 -36.41 13.99
CA ARG A 557 7.36 -36.50 14.88
C ARG A 557 6.28 -35.52 14.45
N ILE A 558 5.03 -35.89 14.70
CA ILE A 558 3.90 -34.98 14.48
C ILE A 558 3.74 -34.11 15.72
N THR A 559 3.83 -32.79 15.56
CA THR A 559 3.58 -31.82 16.63
C THR A 559 2.09 -31.47 16.71
N ASP A 560 1.66 -30.85 17.82
CA ASP A 560 0.26 -30.38 17.96
C ASP A 560 -0.13 -29.39 16.85
N SER A 561 0.79 -28.49 16.45
CA SER A 561 0.58 -27.55 15.35
C SER A 561 0.41 -28.28 14.01
N MET A 562 1.22 -29.30 13.74
CA MET A 562 1.10 -30.13 12.54
C MET A 562 -0.23 -30.90 12.55
N GLN A 563 -0.60 -31.53 13.65
CA GLN A 563 -1.83 -32.30 13.74
C GLN A 563 -3.05 -31.43 13.44
N LYS A 564 -3.14 -30.26 14.05
CA LYS A 564 -4.22 -29.31 13.78
C LYS A 564 -4.27 -28.85 12.32
N ALA A 565 -3.10 -28.59 11.72
CA ALA A 565 -3.04 -28.18 10.31
C ALA A 565 -3.48 -29.33 9.37
N ILE A 566 -3.12 -30.57 9.68
CA ILE A 566 -3.53 -31.76 8.93
C ILE A 566 -5.04 -31.96 9.06
N ASP A 567 -5.55 -31.96 10.28
CA ASP A 567 -6.98 -32.19 10.57
C ASP A 567 -7.86 -31.16 9.86
N GLU A 568 -7.47 -29.88 9.90
CA GLU A 568 -8.19 -28.81 9.22
C GLU A 568 -8.11 -28.93 7.69
N THR A 569 -6.96 -29.28 7.15
CA THR A 569 -6.80 -29.48 5.70
C THR A 569 -7.64 -30.67 5.24
N ASP A 570 -7.65 -31.77 5.97
CA ASP A 570 -8.45 -32.98 5.66
C ASP A 570 -9.95 -32.69 5.77
N ARG A 571 -10.39 -31.91 6.76
CA ARG A 571 -11.78 -31.46 6.89
C ARG A 571 -12.21 -30.66 5.64
N ARG A 572 -11.37 -29.71 5.19
CA ARG A 572 -11.63 -28.90 4.00
C ARG A 572 -11.66 -29.76 2.74
N ARG A 573 -10.74 -30.70 2.61
CA ARG A 573 -10.69 -31.65 1.50
C ARG A 573 -11.99 -32.49 1.42
N ALA A 574 -12.42 -33.08 2.54
CA ALA A 574 -13.62 -33.88 2.61
C ALA A 574 -14.88 -33.11 2.19
N LYS A 575 -15.03 -31.88 2.71
CA LYS A 575 -16.14 -30.97 2.34
C LYS A 575 -16.15 -30.61 0.85
N GLN A 576 -14.97 -30.36 0.28
CA GLN A 576 -14.85 -30.04 -1.16
C GLN A 576 -15.14 -31.25 -2.05
N ILE A 577 -14.68 -32.46 -1.66
CA ILE A 577 -14.91 -33.69 -2.40
C ILE A 577 -16.41 -34.00 -2.42
N GLU A 578 -17.08 -33.99 -1.25
CA GLU A 578 -18.51 -34.18 -1.12
C GLU A 578 -19.31 -33.20 -2.01
N PHE A 579 -18.94 -31.95 -1.99
CA PHE A 579 -19.58 -30.93 -2.85
C PHE A 579 -19.37 -31.22 -4.34
N ASN A 580 -18.16 -31.61 -4.74
CA ASN A 580 -17.84 -31.92 -6.13
C ASN A 580 -18.63 -33.12 -6.63
N GLU A 581 -18.76 -34.18 -5.80
CA GLU A 581 -19.53 -35.40 -6.12
C GLU A 581 -21.02 -35.08 -6.25
N LEU A 582 -21.57 -34.30 -5.30
CA LEU A 582 -22.99 -33.93 -5.29
C LEU A 582 -23.39 -33.11 -6.52
N HIS A 583 -22.49 -32.23 -7.01
CA HIS A 583 -22.76 -31.29 -8.11
C HIS A 583 -22.13 -31.76 -9.43
N GLY A 584 -21.45 -32.91 -9.49
CA GLY A 584 -20.77 -33.39 -10.69
C GLY A 584 -19.65 -32.48 -11.20
N ILE A 585 -18.94 -31.79 -10.28
CA ILE A 585 -17.89 -30.83 -10.63
C ILE A 585 -16.56 -31.54 -10.78
N THR A 586 -15.93 -31.36 -11.93
CA THR A 586 -14.54 -31.80 -12.16
C THR A 586 -13.59 -30.65 -11.82
N PRO A 587 -12.65 -30.85 -10.87
CA PRO A 587 -11.67 -29.82 -10.50
C PRO A 587 -10.87 -29.30 -11.70
N ARG A 588 -10.70 -27.99 -11.79
CA ARG A 588 -9.90 -27.33 -12.82
C ARG A 588 -8.94 -26.33 -12.18
N SER A 589 -7.67 -26.36 -12.59
CA SER A 589 -6.68 -25.36 -12.15
C SER A 589 -7.16 -23.96 -12.50
N ALA A 590 -6.96 -23.02 -11.59
CA ALA A 590 -7.34 -21.64 -11.81
C ALA A 590 -6.47 -21.04 -12.94
N VAL A 591 -7.10 -20.53 -14.00
CA VAL A 591 -6.45 -19.75 -15.03
C VAL A 591 -6.74 -18.28 -14.71
N ARG A 592 -5.71 -17.50 -14.38
CA ARG A 592 -5.87 -16.08 -14.14
C ARG A 592 -5.36 -15.29 -15.33
N GLN A 593 -6.15 -14.32 -15.81
CA GLN A 593 -5.63 -13.25 -16.65
C GLN A 593 -4.69 -12.39 -15.81
N ALA A 594 -3.53 -12.00 -16.38
CA ALA A 594 -2.53 -11.21 -15.69
C ALA A 594 -3.10 -9.96 -15.05
N VAL A 595 -2.74 -9.72 -13.79
CA VAL A 595 -3.09 -8.48 -13.08
C VAL A 595 -2.18 -7.38 -13.62
N LYS A 596 -2.78 -6.32 -14.13
CA LYS A 596 -2.07 -5.12 -14.57
C LYS A 596 -1.45 -4.41 -13.36
N GLU A 597 -0.16 -4.12 -13.41
CA GLU A 597 0.56 -3.43 -12.33
C GLU A 597 0.24 -1.93 -12.31
N ILE A 598 0.00 -1.38 -11.11
CA ILE A 598 -0.42 0.01 -10.90
C ILE A 598 0.78 0.94 -10.59
N ASP A 599 2.00 0.41 -10.48
CA ASP A 599 3.13 1.12 -9.85
C ASP A 599 3.93 2.08 -10.77
N SER A 600 3.60 2.21 -12.06
CA SER A 600 4.38 3.06 -12.98
C SER A 600 3.57 4.08 -13.79
N GLY A 601 2.30 4.32 -13.47
CA GLY A 601 1.46 5.26 -14.24
C GLY A 601 1.08 4.78 -15.66
N GLU A 602 1.68 3.71 -16.16
CA GLU A 602 1.32 3.01 -17.38
C GLU A 602 0.96 1.57 -17.06
N VAL A 603 -0.26 1.21 -17.36
CA VAL A 603 -0.75 -0.16 -17.25
C VAL A 603 -0.25 -0.93 -18.47
N LEU A 604 0.90 -1.60 -18.34
CA LEU A 604 1.46 -2.43 -19.41
C LEU A 604 0.90 -3.86 -19.33
N SER A 605 0.67 -4.48 -20.50
CA SER A 605 0.41 -5.92 -20.58
C SER A 605 1.69 -6.73 -20.33
N ASP A 606 1.58 -8.02 -19.96
CA ASP A 606 2.75 -8.88 -19.76
C ASP A 606 3.68 -8.90 -20.99
N ASP A 607 3.11 -8.84 -22.20
CA ASP A 607 3.86 -8.77 -23.47
C ASP A 607 4.61 -7.43 -23.62
N GLU A 608 4.08 -6.33 -23.16
CA GLU A 608 4.71 -4.99 -23.20
C GLU A 608 5.80 -4.83 -22.13
N ILE A 609 5.69 -5.52 -20.99
CA ILE A 609 6.74 -5.59 -19.96
C ILE A 609 7.94 -6.36 -20.51
N ASP A 610 7.71 -7.51 -21.15
CA ASP A 610 8.76 -8.30 -21.80
C ASP A 610 9.46 -7.53 -22.94
N GLU A 611 8.73 -6.75 -23.75
CA GLU A 611 9.33 -5.91 -24.80
C GLU A 611 10.16 -4.75 -24.22
N LYS A 612 9.67 -4.02 -23.21
CA LYS A 612 10.44 -2.93 -22.59
C LYS A 612 11.67 -3.42 -21.83
N VAL A 613 11.59 -4.55 -21.13
CA VAL A 613 12.75 -5.19 -20.49
C VAL A 613 13.75 -5.67 -21.53
N LEU A 614 13.29 -6.20 -22.66
CA LEU A 614 14.15 -6.62 -23.76
C LEU A 614 14.79 -5.43 -24.51
N GLU A 615 14.08 -4.31 -24.66
CA GLU A 615 14.62 -3.07 -25.24
C GLU A 615 15.67 -2.42 -24.32
N GLN A 616 15.43 -2.36 -23.02
CA GLN A 616 16.40 -1.85 -22.04
C GLN A 616 17.65 -2.74 -21.96
N ALA A 617 17.50 -4.06 -22.05
CA ALA A 617 18.62 -5.00 -22.15
C ALA A 617 19.40 -4.89 -23.48
N LYS A 618 18.73 -4.50 -24.56
CA LYS A 618 19.36 -4.24 -25.86
C LYS A 618 20.08 -2.89 -25.95
N ALA A 619 19.72 -1.94 -25.09
CA ALA A 619 20.28 -0.59 -25.07
C ALA A 619 21.69 -0.51 -24.42
N LEU A 620 22.13 -1.57 -23.73
CA LEU A 620 23.47 -1.62 -23.14
C LEU A 620 24.53 -2.01 -24.18
N SER A 621 25.57 -1.21 -24.27
CA SER A 621 26.75 -1.55 -25.08
C SER A 621 27.47 -2.80 -24.53
N ALA A 622 28.23 -3.50 -25.36
CA ALA A 622 28.99 -4.68 -24.95
C ALA A 622 29.99 -4.33 -23.80
N ASP A 623 30.55 -3.12 -23.84
CA ASP A 623 31.48 -2.61 -22.83
C ASP A 623 30.78 -2.33 -21.50
N GLU A 624 29.58 -1.77 -21.51
CA GLU A 624 28.79 -1.52 -20.28
C GLU A 624 28.36 -2.84 -19.61
N ARG A 625 27.99 -3.86 -20.38
CA ARG A 625 27.70 -5.20 -19.84
C ARG A 625 28.91 -5.85 -19.18
N HIS A 626 30.10 -5.65 -19.75
CA HIS A 626 31.35 -6.16 -19.16
C HIS A 626 31.72 -5.42 -17.86
N ILE A 627 31.49 -4.11 -17.81
CA ILE A 627 31.71 -3.30 -16.59
C ILE A 627 30.74 -3.68 -15.47
N LEU A 628 29.47 -3.92 -15.78
CA LEU A 628 28.44 -4.32 -14.81
C LEU A 628 28.63 -5.74 -14.28
N SER A 629 29.28 -6.64 -15.05
CA SER A 629 29.53 -8.03 -14.64
C SER A 629 30.68 -8.22 -13.65
N ASP A 630 31.58 -7.23 -13.48
CA ASP A 630 32.71 -7.28 -12.54
C ASP A 630 32.65 -6.12 -11.54
N PRO A 631 32.37 -6.40 -10.23
CA PRO A 631 32.27 -5.38 -9.19
C PRO A 631 33.52 -4.48 -9.05
N LYS A 632 34.71 -4.99 -9.36
CA LYS A 632 35.96 -4.23 -9.31
C LYS A 632 36.11 -3.26 -10.47
N LEU A 633 35.71 -3.71 -11.68
CA LEU A 633 35.69 -2.86 -12.86
C LEU A 633 34.62 -1.78 -12.73
N PHE A 634 33.45 -2.13 -12.23
CA PHE A 634 32.37 -1.21 -11.93
C PHE A 634 32.79 -0.11 -10.97
N SER A 635 33.35 -0.47 -9.80
CA SER A 635 33.84 0.50 -8.80
C SER A 635 34.90 1.45 -9.39
N LYS A 636 35.83 0.94 -10.19
CA LYS A 636 36.83 1.78 -10.87
C LYS A 636 36.19 2.74 -11.89
N HIS A 637 35.20 2.26 -12.64
CA HIS A 637 34.50 3.07 -13.64
C HIS A 637 33.70 4.20 -12.99
N ILE A 638 32.93 3.90 -11.94
CA ILE A 638 32.18 4.90 -11.16
C ILE A 638 33.14 5.93 -10.55
N THR A 639 34.25 5.52 -9.94
CA THR A 639 35.24 6.46 -9.37
C THR A 639 35.84 7.39 -10.44
N LYS A 640 36.02 6.89 -11.65
CA LYS A 640 36.46 7.73 -12.79
C LYS A 640 35.41 8.73 -13.18
N LEU A 641 34.17 8.33 -13.36
CA LEU A 641 33.06 9.22 -13.70
C LEU A 641 32.83 10.27 -12.61
N GLU A 642 32.94 9.93 -11.32
CA GLU A 642 32.83 10.90 -10.22
C GLU A 642 33.94 11.95 -10.27
N LYS A 643 35.17 11.57 -10.63
CA LYS A 643 36.28 12.52 -10.84
C LYS A 643 36.05 13.44 -12.05
N ASP A 644 35.55 12.86 -13.14
CA ASP A 644 35.28 13.61 -14.37
C ASP A 644 34.10 14.60 -14.15
N MET A 645 33.07 14.20 -13.38
CA MET A 645 31.98 15.07 -12.95
C MET A 645 32.47 16.25 -12.11
N LEU A 646 33.32 15.97 -11.10
CA LEU A 646 33.91 17.01 -10.25
C LEU A 646 34.81 17.98 -11.05
N LYS A 647 35.53 17.47 -12.04
CA LYS A 647 36.36 18.30 -12.94
C LYS A 647 35.48 19.17 -13.80
N ALA A 648 34.45 18.63 -14.46
CA ALA A 648 33.51 19.41 -15.25
C ALA A 648 32.82 20.51 -14.42
N SER A 649 32.44 20.20 -13.17
CA SER A 649 31.86 21.16 -12.23
C SER A 649 32.84 22.29 -11.88
N LYS A 650 34.14 21.99 -11.65
CA LYS A 650 35.18 22.99 -11.39
C LYS A 650 35.44 23.87 -12.62
N ASP A 651 35.35 23.30 -13.81
CA ASP A 651 35.54 23.99 -15.07
C ASP A 651 34.27 24.77 -15.52
N LEU A 652 33.26 24.89 -14.62
CA LEU A 652 31.95 25.57 -14.83
C LEU A 652 31.10 24.95 -15.98
N GLN A 653 31.35 23.72 -16.36
CA GLN A 653 30.62 22.98 -17.39
C GLN A 653 29.44 22.22 -16.76
N PHE A 654 28.49 22.99 -16.23
CA PHE A 654 27.40 22.42 -15.42
C PHE A 654 26.51 21.40 -16.16
N GLU A 655 26.25 21.61 -17.46
CA GLU A 655 25.48 20.67 -18.27
C GLU A 655 26.22 19.31 -18.45
N GLN A 656 27.54 19.37 -18.62
CA GLN A 656 28.35 18.16 -18.73
C GLN A 656 28.45 17.43 -17.39
N ALA A 657 28.61 18.17 -16.27
CA ALA A 657 28.59 17.60 -14.94
C ALA A 657 27.24 16.93 -14.62
N ALA A 658 26.12 17.53 -15.03
CA ALA A 658 24.78 16.95 -14.88
C ALA A 658 24.62 15.66 -15.68
N ARG A 659 25.06 15.61 -16.94
CA ARG A 659 25.02 14.39 -17.77
C ARG A 659 25.82 13.25 -17.15
N ILE A 660 27.03 13.53 -16.65
CA ILE A 660 27.88 12.52 -16.01
C ILE A 660 27.24 12.04 -14.70
N ARG A 661 26.62 12.92 -13.92
CA ARG A 661 25.84 12.56 -12.73
C ARG A 661 24.71 11.59 -13.06
N ASP A 662 23.93 11.92 -14.07
CA ASP A 662 22.78 11.09 -14.49
C ASP A 662 23.24 9.74 -15.02
N GLU A 663 24.40 9.68 -15.69
CA GLU A 663 25.04 8.42 -16.09
C GLU A 663 25.51 7.58 -14.90
N ILE A 664 26.11 8.20 -13.88
CA ILE A 664 26.48 7.52 -12.64
C ILE A 664 25.24 6.93 -11.94
N LEU A 665 24.16 7.69 -11.86
CA LEU A 665 22.91 7.23 -11.27
C LEU A 665 22.31 6.07 -12.06
N ARG A 666 22.30 6.14 -13.39
CA ARG A 666 21.84 5.06 -14.28
C ARG A 666 22.65 3.77 -14.08
N LEU A 667 23.98 3.86 -14.08
CA LEU A 667 24.86 2.70 -13.91
C LEU A 667 24.75 2.10 -12.50
N LYS A 668 24.64 2.93 -11.46
CA LYS A 668 24.41 2.46 -10.08
C LYS A 668 23.05 1.75 -9.95
N ALA A 669 21.99 2.28 -10.58
CA ALA A 669 20.68 1.64 -10.60
C ALA A 669 20.71 0.29 -11.33
N GLN A 670 21.45 0.19 -12.45
CA GLN A 670 21.58 -1.05 -13.22
C GLN A 670 22.47 -2.12 -12.54
N MET A 671 23.40 -1.74 -11.69
CA MET A 671 24.17 -2.70 -10.87
C MET A 671 23.36 -3.23 -9.69
N LEU A 672 22.34 -2.48 -9.25
CA LEU A 672 21.43 -2.88 -8.18
C LEU A 672 20.27 -3.75 -8.72
N GLN A 673 20.12 -3.83 -10.04
CA GLN A 673 19.23 -4.76 -10.75
C GLN A 673 19.98 -6.08 -11.06
#